data_3ec5a4fc996d35ba2ee326682725ed0f
#
_entry.id   3ec5a4fc996d35ba2ee326682725ed0f
#
_cell.length_a   1.000
_cell.length_b   1.000
_cell.length_c   1.000
_cell.angle_alpha   90.00
_cell.angle_beta   90.00
_cell.angle_gamma   90.00
#
_symmetry.space_group_name_H-M   'P 1'
#
loop_
_entity.id
_entity.type
_entity.pdbx_description
1 polymer ?
#
loop_
_entity_poly.entity_id
_entity_poly.type
_entity_poly.pdbx_seq_one_letter_code
_entity_poly.pdbx_strand_id
1 'polypeptide(L)'
;MRHLIFSCFGWCALTVLGFAQAPPPAPGQGGAGGTAGNYQSTTAEGGADRLFNVNSDSVDLENGTMQWKGSTMNLGNSRSVRARFERYLAAPTDNGDMKRYVAILDQIQLLLSPQALTKDNYYRNQQEAFNLLFKAAEFEFDAQGCLTIASQVQKAWRMGSEYKSIEVTLNQLEILRKTQESVIVNRADRIEEANAERSQGKGKLVTKGATGTTELGFKVKDEARTQAQMLAQGTKLSAIGLKAKIEFQSQMVAFLMARRYRHALITSAFYRVVFNASNQEVVVGAKEVKEFFPVSDFVPTLESIDLLAREAIKDVGKGMQTVDDLVRQEELYGAFERLQETFFLGEFEPPVMLYPQEKKRQMLTLWKDLRELQRLGDERDLASVEAFVNKVRGQARDFPSAPVLSKVNNAMNASNMSLLSAKAAALAGDTAKAEAALERATKIWPQNPGVKEFANQVVSRQDTLAQKVPEFDRLMAEAKWREIFNKKLEYALALAQDKERSEKLRKVVQRVGELDANIQKASMLAAQNNPYLAWDVIVEIYKTESDDLVLAKTRSDIAPLVAGYAQLIGRAEKLEKEGAEAAALAAWLSAQDLNPASPTCGAAVKRLARSVAESAVIRSEGAVPTPPAADDIPAPPAK
;
A
#
# COMPACT_ATOMS: atom_id res chain seq x y z
N MET A 1 -4.34 53.94 -26.34
CA MET A 1 -5.27 54.14 -25.23
C MET A 1 -5.03 52.98 -24.30
N ARG A 2 -4.19 53.05 -23.32
CA ARG A 2 -4.27 53.65 -21.98
C ARG A 2 -5.39 53.02 -21.14
N HIS A 3 -4.91 52.37 -20.10
CA HIS A 3 -5.45 52.07 -18.77
C HIS A 3 -6.03 50.65 -18.65
N LEU A 4 -5.78 49.82 -17.68
CA LEU A 4 -5.30 50.01 -16.29
C LEU A 4 -4.86 48.60 -15.77
N ILE A 5 -3.67 48.47 -15.31
CA ILE A 5 -3.24 47.36 -14.46
C ILE A 5 -2.91 47.96 -13.10
N PHE A 6 -3.73 47.69 -12.12
CA PHE A 6 -3.39 47.90 -10.70
C PHE A 6 -3.71 46.62 -9.91
N SER A 7 -2.66 46.03 -9.42
CA SER A 7 -2.49 45.72 -8.01
C SER A 7 -3.40 44.65 -7.38
N CYS A 8 -2.83 43.47 -7.11
CA CYS A 8 -3.05 42.74 -5.86
C CYS A 8 -1.79 41.96 -5.52
N PHE A 9 -0.85 42.62 -4.84
CA PHE A 9 0.16 41.95 -4.02
C PHE A 9 -0.52 41.51 -2.73
N GLY A 10 -0.98 40.26 -2.68
CA GLY A 10 -1.42 39.62 -1.46
C GLY A 10 -0.23 38.94 -0.80
N TRP A 11 0.20 39.45 0.31
CA TRP A 11 1.12 38.81 1.24
C TRP A 11 0.53 37.47 1.70
N CYS A 12 1.12 36.35 1.28
CA CYS A 12 0.98 35.07 2.01
C CYS A 12 2.00 35.08 3.14
N ALA A 13 1.54 35.46 4.32
CA ALA A 13 2.25 35.18 5.56
C ALA A 13 2.22 33.65 5.80
N LEU A 14 3.38 33.02 5.78
CA LEU A 14 3.58 31.67 6.31
C LEU A 14 3.44 31.73 7.84
N THR A 15 2.27 31.40 8.35
CA THR A 15 2.10 31.01 9.75
C THR A 15 2.65 29.61 9.94
N VAL A 16 3.81 29.54 10.57
CA VAL A 16 4.35 28.29 11.13
C VAL A 16 3.47 27.92 12.33
N LEU A 17 2.55 27.00 12.12
CA LEU A 17 1.82 26.33 13.21
C LEU A 17 2.74 25.27 13.81
N GLY A 18 3.21 25.54 15.04
CA GLY A 18 3.89 24.59 15.87
C GLY A 18 2.97 23.42 16.22
N PHE A 19 3.34 22.23 15.79
CA PHE A 19 2.74 20.99 16.24
C PHE A 19 3.34 20.64 17.60
N ALA A 20 2.49 20.62 18.62
CA ALA A 20 2.81 20.05 19.92
C ALA A 20 2.99 18.53 19.76
N GLN A 21 4.16 18.03 20.10
CA GLN A 21 4.46 16.59 20.17
C GLN A 21 3.77 15.98 21.39
N ALA A 22 3.03 14.91 21.16
CA ALA A 22 2.60 13.99 22.20
C ALA A 22 3.77 13.06 22.61
N PRO A 23 3.88 12.67 23.88
CA PRO A 23 4.98 11.83 24.34
C PRO A 23 4.86 10.38 23.85
N PRO A 24 5.99 9.66 23.67
CA PRO A 24 6.00 8.29 23.18
C PRO A 24 5.51 7.29 24.26
N PRO A 25 4.87 6.19 23.87
CA PRO A 25 4.51 5.11 24.79
C PRO A 25 5.74 4.27 25.19
N ALA A 26 5.72 3.81 26.44
CA ALA A 26 6.77 3.01 27.06
C ALA A 26 6.90 1.59 26.44
N PRO A 27 8.09 0.96 26.47
CA PRO A 27 8.31 -0.36 25.89
C PRO A 27 7.78 -1.48 26.79
N GLY A 28 6.90 -2.30 26.24
CA GLY A 28 6.39 -3.53 26.85
C GLY A 28 7.23 -4.73 26.45
N GLN A 29 7.53 -5.55 27.44
CA GLN A 29 8.38 -6.73 27.45
C GLN A 29 7.88 -7.87 26.55
N GLY A 30 8.81 -8.60 25.94
CA GLY A 30 8.54 -9.80 25.16
C GLY A 30 8.21 -11.04 26.02
N GLY A 31 7.50 -11.97 25.41
CA GLY A 31 7.26 -13.31 25.92
C GLY A 31 6.89 -14.23 24.78
N ALA A 32 7.79 -15.19 24.48
CA ALA A 32 7.59 -16.26 23.53
C ALA A 32 6.72 -17.38 24.14
N GLY A 33 5.90 -18.05 23.32
CA GLY A 33 5.22 -19.28 23.71
C GLY A 33 4.06 -19.60 22.78
N GLY A 34 4.28 -20.55 21.84
CA GLY A 34 3.21 -21.08 21.00
C GLY A 34 2.27 -21.99 21.78
N THR A 35 1.05 -22.11 21.28
CA THR A 35 0.27 -23.35 21.06
C THR A 35 -1.20 -23.04 20.75
N ALA A 36 -1.70 -23.79 19.78
CA ALA A 36 -3.10 -24.25 19.61
C ALA A 36 -4.25 -23.23 19.70
N GLY A 37 -4.94 -23.16 18.58
CA GLY A 37 -6.15 -22.40 18.34
C GLY A 37 -7.21 -22.44 19.45
N ASN A 38 -7.42 -21.28 20.00
CA ASN A 38 -8.64 -20.93 20.71
C ASN A 38 -9.25 -19.75 19.96
N TYR A 39 -10.36 -19.99 19.26
CA TYR A 39 -11.22 -18.92 18.80
C TYR A 39 -11.84 -18.22 20.02
N GLN A 40 -11.06 -17.38 20.67
CA GLN A 40 -11.61 -16.40 21.58
C GLN A 40 -12.20 -15.28 20.71
N SER A 41 -13.50 -15.07 20.84
CA SER A 41 -14.18 -13.85 20.42
C SER A 41 -13.50 -12.67 21.12
N THR A 42 -12.55 -12.04 20.43
CA THR A 42 -12.04 -10.74 20.86
C THR A 42 -13.19 -9.76 20.73
N THR A 43 -13.70 -9.32 21.85
CA THR A 43 -14.49 -8.10 21.96
C THR A 43 -13.62 -6.95 21.48
N ALA A 44 -13.77 -6.60 20.22
CA ALA A 44 -13.09 -5.47 19.63
C ALA A 44 -13.86 -4.19 19.95
N GLU A 45 -13.46 -3.54 21.01
CA GLU A 45 -13.53 -2.09 21.06
C GLU A 45 -12.36 -1.57 20.21
N GLY A 46 -12.70 -1.01 19.04
CA GLY A 46 -11.70 -0.36 18.18
C GLY A 46 -11.38 -1.11 16.87
N GLY A 47 -12.16 -0.85 15.83
CA GLY A 47 -11.93 -1.36 14.49
C GLY A 47 -12.86 -2.52 14.14
N ALA A 48 -14.12 -2.21 13.82
CA ALA A 48 -15.04 -3.18 13.24
C ALA A 48 -14.38 -3.82 12.03
N ASP A 49 -14.23 -5.14 12.04
CA ASP A 49 -13.69 -5.91 10.92
C ASP A 49 -14.57 -5.64 9.69
N ARG A 50 -14.12 -4.75 8.82
CA ARG A 50 -14.88 -4.29 7.66
C ARG A 50 -15.10 -5.45 6.73
N LEU A 51 -16.30 -5.57 6.21
CA LEU A 51 -16.66 -6.59 5.24
C LEU A 51 -15.88 -6.44 3.94
N PHE A 52 -15.68 -5.19 3.52
CA PHE A 52 -14.95 -4.84 2.31
C PHE A 52 -14.23 -3.49 2.47
N ASN A 53 -13.08 -3.36 1.84
CA ASN A 53 -12.33 -2.12 1.75
C ASN A 53 -11.91 -1.89 0.29
N VAL A 54 -12.00 -0.64 -0.16
CA VAL A 54 -11.66 -0.21 -1.54
C VAL A 54 -10.15 0.07 -1.69
N ASN A 55 -9.36 -0.14 -0.65
CA ASN A 55 -7.91 0.05 -0.70
C ASN A 55 -7.24 -1.04 -1.54
N SER A 56 -6.23 -0.68 -2.33
CA SER A 56 -5.31 -1.66 -2.91
C SER A 56 -4.26 -2.08 -1.88
N ASP A 57 -3.46 -3.11 -2.20
CA ASP A 57 -2.40 -3.57 -1.31
C ASP A 57 -1.39 -2.48 -0.95
N SER A 58 -1.15 -1.54 -1.86
CA SER A 58 -0.17 -0.47 -1.68
C SER A 58 -0.77 0.90 -1.34
N VAL A 59 -2.10 1.10 -1.48
CA VAL A 59 -2.75 2.40 -1.25
C VAL A 59 -3.83 2.28 -0.19
N ASP A 60 -3.64 2.99 0.91
CA ASP A 60 -4.63 3.17 1.96
C ASP A 60 -5.31 4.54 1.83
N LEU A 61 -6.52 4.52 1.26
CA LEU A 61 -7.32 5.73 1.06
C LEU A 61 -7.89 6.31 2.36
N GLU A 62 -7.91 5.53 3.44
CA GLU A 62 -8.46 5.97 4.71
C GLU A 62 -7.45 6.75 5.51
N ASN A 63 -6.23 6.24 5.56
CA ASN A 63 -5.11 6.92 6.19
C ASN A 63 -4.43 7.92 5.24
N GLY A 64 -4.81 7.90 3.94
CA GLY A 64 -4.20 8.76 2.93
C GLY A 64 -2.72 8.46 2.73
N THR A 65 -2.35 7.19 2.71
CA THR A 65 -0.97 6.74 2.55
C THR A 65 -0.81 5.75 1.39
N MET A 66 0.40 5.66 0.88
CA MET A 66 0.78 4.72 -0.18
C MET A 66 2.13 4.10 0.13
N GLN A 67 2.29 2.82 -0.13
CA GLN A 67 3.57 2.12 -0.08
C GLN A 67 4.24 2.12 -1.46
N TRP A 68 5.48 2.60 -1.53
CA TRP A 68 6.30 2.53 -2.74
C TRP A 68 7.74 2.19 -2.39
N LYS A 69 8.26 1.10 -2.92
CA LYS A 69 9.63 0.61 -2.66
C LYS A 69 9.99 0.51 -1.16
N GLY A 70 9.04 0.07 -0.36
CA GLY A 70 9.23 -0.07 1.10
C GLY A 70 9.09 1.23 1.90
N SER A 71 8.75 2.33 1.25
CA SER A 71 8.53 3.63 1.86
C SER A 71 7.06 3.97 1.93
N THR A 72 6.64 4.63 3.01
CA THR A 72 5.27 5.10 3.18
C THR A 72 5.16 6.56 2.75
N MET A 73 4.44 6.82 1.66
CA MET A 73 4.19 8.15 1.14
C MET A 73 2.87 8.70 1.69
N ASN A 74 2.89 9.93 2.18
CA ASN A 74 1.68 10.63 2.59
C ASN A 74 1.00 11.25 1.35
N LEU A 75 -0.24 10.86 1.08
CA LEU A 75 -1.05 11.36 -0.03
C LEU A 75 -1.93 12.55 0.37
N GLY A 76 -2.05 12.82 1.67
CA GLY A 76 -2.90 13.86 2.24
C GLY A 76 -4.15 13.31 2.93
N ASN A 77 -5.10 14.20 3.24
CA ASN A 77 -6.34 13.83 3.92
C ASN A 77 -7.18 12.85 3.07
N SER A 78 -7.69 11.79 3.68
CA SER A 78 -8.52 10.74 3.08
C SER A 78 -9.63 11.28 2.16
N ARG A 79 -10.39 12.29 2.60
CA ARG A 79 -11.46 12.88 1.79
C ARG A 79 -10.91 13.55 0.52
N SER A 80 -9.81 14.27 0.62
CA SER A 80 -9.17 14.94 -0.52
C SER A 80 -8.54 13.96 -1.49
N VAL A 81 -7.93 12.88 -0.96
CA VAL A 81 -7.31 11.80 -1.74
C VAL A 81 -8.37 11.11 -2.60
N ARG A 82 -9.48 10.69 -2.00
CA ARG A 82 -10.61 10.08 -2.71
C ARG A 82 -11.21 11.00 -3.77
N ALA A 83 -11.48 12.26 -3.41
CA ALA A 83 -12.06 13.24 -4.33
C ALA A 83 -11.11 13.57 -5.50
N ARG A 84 -9.80 13.51 -5.30
CA ARG A 84 -8.80 13.72 -6.35
C ARG A 84 -8.81 12.59 -7.36
N PHE A 85 -8.84 11.33 -6.91
CA PHE A 85 -8.94 10.18 -7.79
C PHE A 85 -10.26 10.14 -8.55
N GLU A 86 -11.38 10.41 -7.87
CA GLU A 86 -12.70 10.47 -8.52
C GLU A 86 -12.78 11.55 -9.59
N ARG A 87 -12.23 12.74 -9.32
CA ARG A 87 -12.12 13.82 -10.32
C ARG A 87 -11.27 13.40 -11.51
N TYR A 88 -10.17 12.71 -11.29
CA TYR A 88 -9.34 12.18 -12.37
C TYR A 88 -10.11 11.21 -13.26
N LEU A 89 -10.86 10.28 -12.68
CA LEU A 89 -11.66 9.32 -13.45
C LEU A 89 -12.82 10.00 -14.21
N ALA A 90 -13.39 11.06 -13.65
CA ALA A 90 -14.49 11.81 -14.26
C ALA A 90 -14.02 12.83 -15.32
N ALA A 91 -12.78 13.31 -15.21
CA ALA A 91 -12.25 14.36 -16.07
C ALA A 91 -12.11 13.89 -17.53
N PRO A 92 -12.46 14.76 -18.50
CA PRO A 92 -12.16 14.48 -19.89
C PRO A 92 -10.64 14.37 -20.10
N THR A 93 -10.24 13.60 -21.11
CA THR A 93 -8.84 13.51 -21.49
C THR A 93 -8.58 14.49 -22.63
N ASP A 94 -7.83 15.55 -22.35
CA ASP A 94 -7.31 16.45 -23.38
C ASP A 94 -5.97 15.90 -23.90
N ASN A 95 -5.99 15.42 -25.13
CA ASN A 95 -4.81 14.83 -25.74
C ASN A 95 -3.91 15.83 -26.47
N GLY A 96 -4.40 17.04 -26.77
CA GLY A 96 -3.70 18.05 -27.57
C GLY A 96 -2.73 18.88 -26.74
N ASP A 97 -3.25 19.56 -25.75
CA ASP A 97 -2.47 20.48 -24.91
C ASP A 97 -1.51 19.75 -23.98
N MET A 98 -1.91 18.61 -23.44
CA MET A 98 -1.02 17.79 -22.62
C MET A 98 0.20 17.30 -23.41
N LYS A 99 0.02 16.85 -24.66
CA LYS A 99 1.16 16.42 -25.49
C LYS A 99 2.12 17.58 -25.78
N ARG A 100 1.59 18.79 -26.07
CA ARG A 100 2.42 20.00 -26.29
C ARG A 100 3.17 20.38 -25.02
N TYR A 101 2.47 20.38 -23.87
CA TYR A 101 3.08 20.67 -22.58
C TYR A 101 4.25 19.72 -22.26
N VAL A 102 4.04 18.43 -22.38
CA VAL A 102 5.09 17.42 -22.15
C VAL A 102 6.26 17.59 -23.10
N ALA A 103 6.01 17.85 -24.40
CA ALA A 103 7.05 18.10 -25.36
C ALA A 103 7.91 19.31 -24.99
N ILE A 104 7.31 20.37 -24.44
CA ILE A 104 8.06 21.53 -23.93
C ILE A 104 8.93 21.13 -22.74
N LEU A 105 8.42 20.36 -21.77
CA LEU A 105 9.20 19.91 -20.62
C LEU A 105 10.37 19.01 -21.04
N ASP A 106 10.13 18.11 -22.00
CA ASP A 106 11.19 17.25 -22.54
C ASP A 106 12.24 18.06 -23.31
N GLN A 107 11.83 19.09 -24.06
CA GLN A 107 12.75 20.02 -24.73
C GLN A 107 13.61 20.81 -23.74
N ILE A 108 13.03 21.27 -22.62
CA ILE A 108 13.80 21.92 -21.55
C ILE A 108 14.87 20.98 -21.00
N GLN A 109 14.50 19.73 -20.69
CA GLN A 109 15.46 18.74 -20.19
C GLN A 109 16.56 18.43 -21.22
N LEU A 110 16.23 18.34 -22.50
CA LEU A 110 17.18 18.11 -23.57
C LEU A 110 18.19 19.26 -23.69
N LEU A 111 17.70 20.50 -23.68
CA LEU A 111 18.54 21.71 -23.78
C LEU A 111 19.52 21.84 -22.60
N LEU A 112 19.11 21.39 -21.40
CA LEU A 112 19.90 21.42 -20.17
C LEU A 112 20.75 20.14 -19.98
N SER A 113 20.71 19.19 -20.92
CA SER A 113 21.50 17.96 -20.83
C SER A 113 22.98 18.24 -20.99
N PRO A 114 23.89 17.47 -20.37
CA PRO A 114 25.34 17.65 -20.51
C PRO A 114 25.81 17.58 -21.96
N GLN A 115 25.12 16.79 -22.81
CA GLN A 115 25.46 16.66 -24.23
C GLN A 115 25.10 17.92 -25.05
N ALA A 116 24.04 18.62 -24.67
CA ALA A 116 23.57 19.83 -25.36
C ALA A 116 24.30 21.10 -24.88
N LEU A 117 24.87 21.09 -23.67
CA LEU A 117 25.59 22.22 -23.08
C LEU A 117 27.07 22.24 -23.47
N THR A 118 27.35 22.46 -24.78
CA THR A 118 28.69 22.69 -25.27
C THR A 118 29.12 24.14 -25.03
N LYS A 119 30.43 24.44 -25.11
CA LYS A 119 30.95 25.82 -24.92
C LYS A 119 30.25 26.84 -25.83
N ASP A 120 29.93 26.46 -27.05
CA ASP A 120 29.35 27.36 -28.06
C ASP A 120 27.83 27.57 -27.85
N ASN A 121 27.16 26.61 -27.23
CA ASN A 121 25.69 26.60 -27.06
C ASN A 121 25.27 26.90 -25.63
N TYR A 122 26.19 26.97 -24.67
CA TYR A 122 25.91 27.03 -23.25
C TYR A 122 24.87 28.10 -22.85
N TYR A 123 25.16 29.34 -23.18
CA TYR A 123 24.24 30.46 -22.83
C TYR A 123 22.97 30.45 -23.66
N ARG A 124 23.04 30.08 -24.95
CA ARG A 124 21.87 30.00 -25.82
C ARG A 124 20.89 28.97 -25.35
N ASN A 125 21.36 27.76 -25.04
CA ASN A 125 20.48 26.67 -24.59
C ASN A 125 19.87 26.95 -23.22
N GLN A 126 20.60 27.59 -22.31
CA GLN A 126 20.04 28.04 -21.03
C GLN A 126 18.92 29.08 -21.21
N GLN A 127 19.15 30.07 -22.07
CA GLN A 127 18.17 31.13 -22.34
C GLN A 127 16.94 30.57 -23.04
N GLU A 128 17.11 29.63 -23.96
CA GLU A 128 16.01 28.95 -24.64
C GLU A 128 15.22 28.08 -23.65
N ALA A 129 15.89 27.28 -22.83
CA ALA A 129 15.26 26.50 -21.77
C ALA A 129 14.49 27.39 -20.78
N PHE A 130 15.05 28.55 -20.40
CA PHE A 130 14.38 29.53 -19.55
C PHE A 130 13.13 30.12 -20.21
N ASN A 131 13.19 30.44 -21.49
CA ASN A 131 12.04 30.96 -22.24
C ASN A 131 10.93 29.90 -22.38
N LEU A 132 11.29 28.63 -22.52
CA LEU A 132 10.34 27.53 -22.58
C LEU A 132 9.60 27.32 -21.27
N LEU A 133 10.16 27.69 -20.10
CA LEU A 133 9.43 27.67 -18.82
C LEU A 133 8.19 28.54 -18.86
N PHE A 134 8.24 29.72 -19.49
CA PHE A 134 7.07 30.58 -19.61
C PHE A 134 6.01 30.00 -20.55
N LYS A 135 6.44 29.33 -21.64
CA LYS A 135 5.51 28.65 -22.54
C LYS A 135 4.84 27.46 -21.85
N ALA A 136 5.57 26.70 -21.03
CA ALA A 136 5.01 25.61 -20.24
C ALA A 136 4.03 26.11 -19.18
N ALA A 137 4.31 27.30 -18.60
CA ALA A 137 3.47 27.91 -17.59
C ALA A 137 2.10 28.44 -18.11
N GLU A 138 1.92 28.51 -19.43
CA GLU A 138 0.63 28.87 -20.05
C GLU A 138 -0.41 27.76 -19.89
N PHE A 139 0.03 26.51 -19.65
CA PHE A 139 -0.87 25.38 -19.49
C PHE A 139 -1.39 25.26 -18.06
N GLU A 140 -2.67 24.95 -17.94
CA GLU A 140 -3.34 24.76 -16.64
C GLU A 140 -2.72 23.62 -15.82
N PHE A 141 -2.19 22.59 -16.48
CA PHE A 141 -1.53 21.44 -15.86
C PHE A 141 -0.24 21.79 -15.12
N ASP A 142 0.41 22.89 -15.49
CA ASP A 142 1.67 23.34 -14.87
C ASP A 142 1.45 23.79 -13.42
N ALA A 143 0.27 24.29 -13.09
CA ALA A 143 -0.07 24.81 -11.77
C ALA A 143 1.04 25.72 -11.19
N GLN A 144 1.57 26.63 -12.01
CA GLN A 144 2.64 27.57 -11.71
C GLN A 144 4.02 26.93 -11.43
N GLY A 145 4.21 25.63 -11.70
CA GLY A 145 5.48 24.94 -11.46
C GLY A 145 6.63 25.57 -12.22
N CYS A 146 6.47 25.75 -13.54
CA CYS A 146 7.51 26.35 -14.39
C CYS A 146 7.76 27.84 -14.09
N LEU A 147 6.73 28.61 -13.69
CA LEU A 147 6.94 30.00 -13.23
C LEU A 147 7.76 30.06 -11.96
N THR A 148 7.54 29.13 -11.04
CA THR A 148 8.34 29.03 -9.82
C THR A 148 9.80 28.73 -10.14
N ILE A 149 10.06 27.78 -11.05
CA ILE A 149 11.42 27.47 -11.52
C ILE A 149 12.04 28.71 -12.18
N ALA A 150 11.32 29.38 -13.09
CA ALA A 150 11.80 30.57 -13.77
C ALA A 150 12.16 31.70 -12.77
N SER A 151 11.33 31.92 -11.77
CA SER A 151 11.61 32.87 -10.69
C SER A 151 12.89 32.53 -9.93
N GLN A 152 13.11 31.27 -9.60
CA GLN A 152 14.33 30.82 -8.91
C GLN A 152 15.58 30.98 -9.79
N VAL A 153 15.50 30.60 -11.07
CA VAL A 153 16.60 30.80 -12.04
C VAL A 153 16.94 32.29 -12.16
N GLN A 154 15.95 33.17 -12.32
CA GLN A 154 16.16 34.60 -12.43
C GLN A 154 16.80 35.20 -11.16
N LYS A 155 16.32 34.79 -9.97
CA LYS A 155 16.93 35.19 -8.69
C LYS A 155 18.40 34.75 -8.62
N ALA A 156 18.70 33.52 -8.98
CA ALA A 156 20.06 33.00 -8.94
C ALA A 156 20.99 33.71 -9.94
N TRP A 157 20.53 34.08 -11.13
CA TRP A 157 21.30 34.87 -12.09
C TRP A 157 21.56 36.28 -11.56
N ARG A 158 20.57 36.94 -10.93
CA ARG A 158 20.76 38.25 -10.28
C ARG A 158 21.78 38.16 -9.14
N MET A 159 21.65 37.13 -8.29
CA MET A 159 22.63 36.88 -7.22
C MET A 159 24.02 36.55 -7.78
N GLY A 160 24.10 35.86 -8.89
CA GLY A 160 25.38 35.63 -9.61
C GLY A 160 26.04 36.90 -10.13
N SER A 161 25.24 37.89 -10.60
CA SER A 161 25.72 39.21 -10.96
C SER A 161 26.20 40.00 -9.74
N GLU A 162 25.44 39.98 -8.64
CA GLU A 162 25.85 40.57 -7.36
C GLU A 162 27.11 39.91 -6.80
N TYR A 163 27.22 38.59 -6.91
CA TYR A 163 28.39 37.81 -6.53
C TYR A 163 29.65 38.30 -7.27
N LYS A 164 29.59 38.43 -8.61
CA LYS A 164 30.70 38.96 -9.43
C LYS A 164 31.08 40.37 -9.04
N SER A 165 30.11 41.23 -8.75
CA SER A 165 30.38 42.59 -8.28
C SER A 165 31.13 42.65 -6.96
N ILE A 166 30.74 41.79 -6.01
CA ILE A 166 31.39 41.67 -4.71
C ILE A 166 32.80 41.07 -4.88
N GLU A 167 32.98 40.08 -5.75
CA GLU A 167 34.28 39.47 -6.08
C GLU A 167 35.24 40.50 -6.63
N VAL A 168 34.79 41.33 -7.59
CA VAL A 168 35.62 42.43 -8.10
C VAL A 168 36.00 43.41 -6.98
N THR A 169 35.07 43.76 -6.11
CA THR A 169 35.33 44.62 -4.95
C THR A 169 36.35 43.99 -3.99
N LEU A 170 36.24 42.69 -3.71
CA LEU A 170 37.21 41.95 -2.89
C LEU A 170 38.61 41.98 -3.50
N ASN A 171 38.74 41.75 -4.81
CA ASN A 171 39.99 41.80 -5.50
C ASN A 171 40.63 43.23 -5.44
N GLN A 172 39.81 44.28 -5.58
CA GLN A 172 40.26 45.65 -5.40
C GLN A 172 40.73 45.93 -3.98
N LEU A 173 39.99 45.48 -2.98
CA LEU A 173 40.37 45.59 -1.54
C LEU A 173 41.65 44.81 -1.24
N GLU A 174 41.86 43.67 -1.84
CA GLU A 174 43.09 42.87 -1.68
C GLU A 174 44.32 43.59 -2.26
N ILE A 175 44.19 44.17 -3.45
CA ILE A 175 45.23 45.01 -4.04
C ILE A 175 45.55 46.21 -3.16
N LEU A 176 44.49 46.89 -2.66
CA LEU A 176 44.62 48.02 -1.74
C LEU A 176 45.36 47.59 -0.46
N ARG A 177 44.97 46.47 0.16
CA ARG A 177 45.62 45.94 1.35
C ARG A 177 47.10 45.66 1.13
N LYS A 178 47.47 44.96 0.03
CA LYS A 178 48.86 44.67 -0.33
C LYS A 178 49.67 45.96 -0.50
N THR A 179 49.07 46.98 -1.13
CA THR A 179 49.70 48.30 -1.27
C THR A 179 49.89 48.98 0.06
N GLN A 180 48.90 48.98 0.94
CA GLN A 180 48.99 49.53 2.29
C GLN A 180 50.06 48.82 3.12
N GLU A 181 50.06 47.49 3.09
CA GLU A 181 51.06 46.66 3.76
C GLU A 181 52.50 47.02 3.34
N SER A 182 52.74 47.12 2.04
CA SER A 182 54.05 47.50 1.50
C SER A 182 54.49 48.91 1.95
N VAL A 183 53.53 49.86 2.02
CA VAL A 183 53.81 51.23 2.52
C VAL A 183 54.13 51.20 4.03
N ILE A 184 53.41 50.40 4.81
CA ILE A 184 53.66 50.23 6.23
C ILE A 184 55.05 49.64 6.50
N VAL A 185 55.42 48.54 5.81
CA VAL A 185 56.72 47.89 5.91
C VAL A 185 57.83 48.86 5.55
N ASN A 186 57.79 49.48 4.37
CA ASN A 186 58.78 50.44 3.94
C ASN A 186 58.96 51.63 4.89
N ARG A 187 57.88 52.04 5.57
CA ARG A 187 57.92 53.15 6.53
C ARG A 187 58.44 52.72 7.88
N ALA A 188 58.10 51.49 8.32
CA ALA A 188 58.63 50.88 9.52
C ALA A 188 60.15 50.72 9.40
N ASP A 189 60.65 50.19 8.28
CA ASP A 189 62.09 50.03 7.99
C ASP A 189 62.81 51.39 8.06
N ARG A 190 62.26 52.43 7.45
CA ARG A 190 62.83 53.79 7.52
C ARG A 190 62.85 54.38 8.90
N ILE A 191 61.85 54.09 9.75
CA ILE A 191 61.84 54.51 11.15
C ILE A 191 62.90 53.73 11.92
N GLU A 192 63.08 52.44 11.67
CA GLU A 192 64.06 51.60 12.31
C GLU A 192 65.48 52.02 11.89
N GLU A 193 65.74 52.27 10.62
CA GLU A 193 66.99 52.83 10.11
C GLU A 193 67.30 54.16 10.80
N ALA A 194 66.34 55.10 10.87
CA ALA A 194 66.53 56.40 11.53
C ALA A 194 66.80 56.26 13.05
N ASN A 195 66.20 55.26 13.70
CA ASN A 195 66.46 54.98 15.11
C ASN A 195 67.84 54.32 15.31
N ALA A 196 68.26 53.44 14.39
CA ALA A 196 69.61 52.84 14.42
C ALA A 196 70.71 53.91 14.18
N GLU A 197 70.52 54.83 13.25
CA GLU A 197 71.43 55.98 13.05
C GLU A 197 71.50 56.88 14.30
N ARG A 198 70.41 57.07 15.00
CA ARG A 198 70.35 57.84 16.28
C ARG A 198 71.12 57.12 17.40
N SER A 199 71.01 55.83 17.52
CA SER A 199 71.73 55.02 18.51
C SER A 199 73.24 55.02 18.28
N GLN A 200 73.68 55.24 17.05
CA GLN A 200 75.11 55.39 16.68
C GLN A 200 75.62 56.81 16.81
N GLY A 201 74.90 57.79 17.33
CA GLY A 201 75.33 59.17 17.55
C GLY A 201 75.56 60.00 16.30
N LYS A 202 75.10 59.57 15.12
CA LYS A 202 75.33 60.24 13.80
C LYS A 202 74.14 61.09 13.32
N GLY A 203 73.02 61.14 14.08
CA GLY A 203 71.82 61.80 13.62
C GLY A 203 71.61 63.23 14.11
N LYS A 204 71.43 64.21 13.21
CA LYS A 204 70.95 65.55 13.52
C LYS A 204 69.59 65.49 14.16
N LEU A 205 69.36 66.22 15.25
CA LEU A 205 68.06 66.42 15.91
C LEU A 205 67.06 67.00 14.93
N VAL A 206 66.27 66.18 14.26
CA VAL A 206 65.13 66.57 13.49
C VAL A 206 63.89 66.17 14.28
N THR A 207 63.08 67.15 14.70
CA THR A 207 61.84 67.00 15.48
C THR A 207 60.71 66.26 14.74
N LYS A 208 61.02 65.39 13.78
CA LYS A 208 60.09 64.64 12.97
C LYS A 208 59.74 63.22 13.49
N GLY A 209 60.33 62.79 14.61
CA GLY A 209 60.11 61.41 15.12
C GLY A 209 58.68 61.13 15.64
N ALA A 210 58.07 62.11 16.26
CA ALA A 210 56.70 61.95 16.82
C ALA A 210 55.62 61.92 15.69
N THR A 211 55.84 62.69 14.62
CA THR A 211 54.93 62.68 13.46
C THR A 211 55.00 61.38 12.65
N GLY A 212 56.14 60.72 12.58
CA GLY A 212 56.32 59.46 11.83
C GLY A 212 55.59 58.29 12.46
N THR A 213 55.64 58.14 13.77
CA THR A 213 54.96 57.08 14.49
C THR A 213 53.43 57.26 14.50
N THR A 214 52.96 58.52 14.61
CA THR A 214 51.53 58.83 14.52
C THR A 214 50.99 58.54 13.12
N GLU A 215 51.73 58.88 12.06
CA GLU A 215 51.34 58.63 10.66
C GLU A 215 51.36 57.11 10.38
N LEU A 216 52.32 56.32 10.95
CA LEU A 216 52.33 54.88 10.84
C LEU A 216 51.07 54.29 11.54
N GLY A 217 50.70 54.79 12.71
CA GLY A 217 49.49 54.39 13.41
C GLY A 217 48.20 54.61 12.58
N PHE A 218 48.12 55.72 11.84
CA PHE A 218 46.99 55.95 10.91
C PHE A 218 47.01 54.95 9.74
N LYS A 219 48.17 54.62 9.17
CA LYS A 219 48.29 53.62 8.10
C LYS A 219 47.89 52.22 8.54
N VAL A 220 48.32 51.79 9.72
CA VAL A 220 47.91 50.52 10.32
C VAL A 220 46.40 50.48 10.60
N LYS A 221 45.81 51.60 11.03
CA LYS A 221 44.36 51.69 11.21
C LYS A 221 43.62 51.59 9.89
N ASP A 222 44.10 52.21 8.80
CA ASP A 222 43.52 52.17 7.48
C ASP A 222 43.60 50.72 6.92
N GLU A 223 44.73 50.00 7.14
CA GLU A 223 44.85 48.61 6.76
C GLU A 223 43.86 47.72 7.51
N ALA A 224 43.77 47.86 8.85
CA ALA A 224 42.82 47.11 9.67
C ALA A 224 41.35 47.35 9.20
N ARG A 225 41.05 48.59 8.80
CA ARG A 225 39.73 48.94 8.22
C ARG A 225 39.49 48.21 6.90
N THR A 226 40.48 48.18 6.02
CA THR A 226 40.43 47.48 4.71
C THR A 226 40.23 45.98 4.94
N GLN A 227 40.96 45.40 5.90
CA GLN A 227 40.82 43.99 6.25
C GLN A 227 39.43 43.67 6.82
N ALA A 228 38.86 44.53 7.69
CA ALA A 228 37.48 44.39 8.17
C ALA A 228 36.45 44.48 7.06
N GLN A 229 36.64 45.36 6.05
CA GLN A 229 35.79 45.47 4.86
C GLN A 229 35.87 44.19 4.01
N MET A 230 37.06 43.61 3.82
CA MET A 230 37.23 42.34 3.11
C MET A 230 36.50 41.21 3.80
N LEU A 231 36.61 41.08 5.11
CA LEU A 231 35.87 40.06 5.89
C LEU A 231 34.37 40.25 5.75
N ALA A 232 33.85 41.47 5.87
CA ALA A 232 32.44 41.76 5.70
C ALA A 232 31.91 41.41 4.29
N GLN A 233 32.65 41.75 3.24
CA GLN A 233 32.31 41.41 1.87
C GLN A 233 32.42 39.89 1.60
N GLY A 234 33.44 39.23 2.14
CA GLY A 234 33.59 37.77 2.04
C GLY A 234 32.42 37.03 2.72
N THR A 235 31.99 37.48 3.91
CA THR A 235 30.85 36.91 4.62
C THR A 235 29.55 37.13 3.81
N LYS A 236 29.34 38.33 3.26
CA LYS A 236 28.20 38.62 2.39
C LYS A 236 28.18 37.72 1.15
N LEU A 237 29.32 37.52 0.52
CA LEU A 237 29.48 36.68 -0.66
C LEU A 237 29.06 35.23 -0.37
N SER A 238 29.58 34.66 0.75
CA SER A 238 29.25 33.30 1.19
C SER A 238 27.75 33.15 1.50
N ALA A 239 27.16 34.16 2.17
CA ALA A 239 25.75 34.13 2.53
C ALA A 239 24.81 34.17 1.31
N ILE A 240 25.12 34.98 0.29
CA ILE A 240 24.33 35.08 -0.95
C ILE A 240 24.37 33.74 -1.70
N GLY A 241 25.56 33.16 -1.87
CA GLY A 241 25.72 31.89 -2.57
C GLY A 241 24.97 30.74 -1.87
N LEU A 242 25.07 30.68 -0.54
CA LEU A 242 24.41 29.65 0.25
C LEU A 242 22.87 29.81 0.19
N LYS A 243 22.35 31.02 0.33
CA LYS A 243 20.91 31.30 0.26
C LYS A 243 20.30 30.84 -1.06
N ALA A 244 20.91 31.18 -2.20
CA ALA A 244 20.43 30.77 -3.51
C ALA A 244 20.40 29.24 -3.67
N LYS A 245 21.45 28.54 -3.23
CA LYS A 245 21.51 27.07 -3.26
C LYS A 245 20.42 26.45 -2.42
N ILE A 246 20.21 26.95 -1.20
CA ILE A 246 19.17 26.48 -0.27
C ILE A 246 17.78 26.62 -0.91
N GLU A 247 17.47 27.80 -1.50
CA GLU A 247 16.17 28.02 -2.14
C GLU A 247 15.93 27.04 -3.30
N PHE A 248 16.93 26.78 -4.15
CA PHE A 248 16.83 25.79 -5.23
C PHE A 248 16.64 24.37 -4.73
N GLN A 249 17.42 23.95 -3.72
CA GLN A 249 17.29 22.62 -3.14
C GLN A 249 15.91 22.41 -2.51
N SER A 250 15.44 23.40 -1.77
CA SER A 250 14.08 23.37 -1.17
C SER A 250 13.01 23.19 -2.24
N GLN A 251 13.10 23.94 -3.33
CA GLN A 251 12.13 23.86 -4.43
C GLN A 251 12.16 22.50 -5.14
N MET A 252 13.36 21.97 -5.37
CA MET A 252 13.53 20.66 -6.00
C MET A 252 12.92 19.54 -5.14
N VAL A 253 13.17 19.56 -3.84
CA VAL A 253 12.56 18.61 -2.88
C VAL A 253 11.05 18.79 -2.84
N ALA A 254 10.55 20.02 -2.82
CA ALA A 254 9.10 20.30 -2.83
C ALA A 254 8.42 19.71 -4.08
N PHE A 255 9.03 19.79 -5.26
CA PHE A 255 8.50 19.18 -6.47
C PHE A 255 8.52 17.64 -6.40
N LEU A 256 9.61 17.06 -5.87
CA LEU A 256 9.69 15.60 -5.68
C LEU A 256 8.58 15.11 -4.75
N MET A 257 8.40 15.77 -3.60
CA MET A 257 7.35 15.44 -2.62
C MET A 257 5.94 15.66 -3.17
N ALA A 258 5.77 16.68 -4.01
CA ALA A 258 4.51 16.92 -4.74
C ALA A 258 4.31 15.97 -5.94
N ARG A 259 5.21 15.01 -6.16
CA ARG A 259 5.19 14.05 -7.29
C ARG A 259 5.22 14.71 -8.66
N ARG A 260 5.73 15.93 -8.72
CA ARG A 260 6.01 16.66 -9.96
C ARG A 260 7.43 16.35 -10.44
N TYR A 261 7.66 15.09 -10.78
CA TYR A 261 9.00 14.56 -11.05
C TYR A 261 9.74 15.29 -12.16
N ARG A 262 9.03 15.66 -13.24
CA ARG A 262 9.63 16.43 -14.36
C ARG A 262 10.10 17.81 -13.91
N HIS A 263 9.35 18.48 -13.05
CA HIS A 263 9.75 19.76 -12.48
C HIS A 263 10.96 19.62 -11.56
N ALA A 264 11.02 18.55 -10.76
CA ALA A 264 12.20 18.25 -9.94
C ALA A 264 13.45 18.05 -10.80
N LEU A 265 13.33 17.27 -11.89
CA LEU A 265 14.42 17.05 -12.85
C LEU A 265 14.86 18.35 -13.55
N ILE A 266 13.93 19.19 -13.99
CA ILE A 266 14.22 20.49 -14.62
C ILE A 266 14.91 21.42 -13.61
N THR A 267 14.41 21.46 -12.37
CA THR A 267 15.00 22.27 -11.29
C THR A 267 16.44 21.79 -11.00
N SER A 268 16.66 20.49 -10.90
CA SER A 268 17.98 19.89 -10.73
C SER A 268 18.91 20.22 -11.89
N ALA A 269 18.42 20.17 -13.13
CA ALA A 269 19.21 20.52 -14.31
C ALA A 269 19.63 22.00 -14.30
N PHE A 270 18.71 22.92 -13.99
CA PHE A 270 19.05 24.34 -13.82
C PHE A 270 20.01 24.57 -12.65
N TYR A 271 19.86 23.86 -11.54
CA TYR A 271 20.78 23.98 -10.41
C TYR A 271 22.22 23.65 -10.82
N ARG A 272 22.42 22.53 -11.56
CA ARG A 272 23.76 22.16 -12.06
C ARG A 272 24.36 23.23 -12.95
N VAL A 273 23.54 23.79 -13.81
CA VAL A 273 23.96 24.81 -14.76
C VAL A 273 24.27 26.13 -14.07
N VAL A 274 23.39 26.61 -13.19
CA VAL A 274 23.53 27.91 -12.53
C VAL A 274 24.71 27.93 -11.54
N PHE A 275 24.90 26.83 -10.79
CA PHE A 275 25.95 26.77 -9.77
C PHE A 275 27.20 25.98 -10.18
N ASN A 276 27.25 25.52 -11.41
CA ASN A 276 28.34 24.66 -11.93
C ASN A 276 28.62 23.47 -10.98
N ALA A 277 27.54 22.84 -10.49
CA ALA A 277 27.59 21.82 -9.47
C ALA A 277 27.37 20.44 -10.10
N SER A 278 28.30 19.51 -9.91
CA SER A 278 28.17 18.14 -10.41
C SER A 278 27.36 17.28 -9.45
N ASN A 279 27.89 16.95 -8.32
CA ASN A 279 27.20 16.08 -7.34
C ASN A 279 27.31 16.70 -5.95
N GLN A 280 26.28 17.43 -5.54
CA GLN A 280 26.23 18.06 -4.23
C GLN A 280 25.19 17.40 -3.33
N GLU A 281 25.54 17.28 -2.06
CA GLU A 281 24.59 16.86 -1.04
C GLU A 281 23.47 17.90 -0.91
N VAL A 282 22.24 17.41 -0.82
CA VAL A 282 21.05 18.22 -0.60
C VAL A 282 20.83 18.33 0.91
N VAL A 283 21.13 19.50 1.44
CA VAL A 283 21.06 19.75 2.89
C VAL A 283 19.61 20.06 3.31
N VAL A 284 18.88 20.78 2.46
CA VAL A 284 17.51 21.22 2.73
C VAL A 284 16.52 20.14 2.31
N GLY A 285 15.60 19.80 3.21
CA GLY A 285 14.64 18.72 2.97
C GLY A 285 15.25 17.32 3.01
N ALA A 286 16.51 17.21 3.45
CA ALA A 286 17.18 15.91 3.57
C ALA A 286 16.45 14.96 4.53
N LYS A 287 15.83 15.50 5.58
CA LYS A 287 15.05 14.71 6.54
C LYS A 287 13.78 14.17 5.89
N GLU A 288 13.04 15.03 5.21
CA GLU A 288 11.81 14.69 4.51
C GLU A 288 12.08 13.66 3.40
N VAL A 289 13.18 13.83 2.65
CA VAL A 289 13.58 12.88 1.61
C VAL A 289 13.99 11.53 2.23
N LYS A 290 14.68 11.52 3.37
CA LYS A 290 15.03 10.28 4.09
C LYS A 290 13.81 9.59 4.68
N GLU A 291 12.85 10.33 5.21
CA GLU A 291 11.58 9.78 5.69
C GLU A 291 10.74 9.20 4.54
N PHE A 292 10.81 9.83 3.37
CA PHE A 292 10.15 9.34 2.16
C PHE A 292 10.80 8.06 1.60
N PHE A 293 12.12 7.90 1.79
CA PHE A 293 12.90 6.75 1.35
C PHE A 293 13.73 6.19 2.52
N PRO A 294 13.17 5.32 3.38
CA PRO A 294 13.85 4.78 4.56
C PRO A 294 14.91 3.72 4.22
N VAL A 295 15.81 4.05 3.29
CA VAL A 295 17.03 3.27 3.06
C VAL A 295 18.07 3.76 4.06
N SER A 296 18.60 2.88 4.89
CA SER A 296 19.45 3.22 6.03
C SER A 296 20.68 4.06 5.69
N ASP A 297 21.19 3.97 4.46
CA ASP A 297 22.39 4.66 4.00
C ASP A 297 22.12 5.71 2.89
N PHE A 298 20.85 6.14 2.75
CA PHE A 298 20.51 7.10 1.70
C PHE A 298 21.03 8.50 2.05
N VAL A 299 21.99 8.96 1.27
CA VAL A 299 22.46 10.36 1.30
C VAL A 299 21.74 11.12 0.18
N PRO A 300 20.89 12.11 0.49
CA PRO A 300 20.20 12.89 -0.51
C PRO A 300 21.18 13.78 -1.26
N THR A 301 21.53 13.34 -2.48
CA THR A 301 22.32 14.09 -3.43
C THR A 301 21.47 14.50 -4.62
N LEU A 302 21.95 15.43 -5.44
CA LEU A 302 21.28 15.78 -6.71
C LEU A 302 21.04 14.55 -7.60
N GLU A 303 22.00 13.65 -7.66
CA GLU A 303 21.91 12.43 -8.48
C GLU A 303 20.88 11.45 -7.90
N SER A 304 20.84 11.30 -6.57
CA SER A 304 19.85 10.42 -5.94
C SER A 304 18.42 10.94 -6.12
N ILE A 305 18.19 12.24 -6.04
CA ILE A 305 16.88 12.85 -6.34
C ILE A 305 16.49 12.65 -7.80
N ASP A 306 17.43 12.87 -8.73
CA ASP A 306 17.19 12.62 -10.16
C ASP A 306 16.88 11.15 -10.43
N LEU A 307 17.61 10.24 -9.78
CA LEU A 307 17.39 8.80 -9.91
C LEU A 307 15.97 8.43 -9.44
N LEU A 308 15.59 8.91 -8.26
CA LEU A 308 14.26 8.68 -7.71
C LEU A 308 13.13 9.22 -8.61
N ALA A 309 13.30 10.44 -9.10
CA ALA A 309 12.32 11.04 -10.02
C ALA A 309 12.21 10.23 -11.33
N ARG A 310 13.33 9.79 -11.91
CA ARG A 310 13.34 8.95 -13.12
C ARG A 310 12.76 7.56 -12.89
N GLU A 311 13.04 6.95 -11.73
CA GLU A 311 12.45 5.66 -11.35
C GLU A 311 10.95 5.77 -11.18
N ALA A 312 10.45 6.81 -10.49
CA ALA A 312 9.03 7.05 -10.35
C ALA A 312 8.33 7.21 -11.72
N ILE A 313 8.91 8.02 -12.62
CA ILE A 313 8.40 8.18 -14.00
C ILE A 313 8.34 6.83 -14.73
N LYS A 314 9.39 6.01 -14.59
CA LYS A 314 9.47 4.68 -15.20
C LYS A 314 8.44 3.72 -14.62
N ASP A 315 8.27 3.73 -13.30
CA ASP A 315 7.31 2.86 -12.60
C ASP A 315 5.86 3.26 -12.94
N VAL A 316 5.58 4.56 -13.08
CA VAL A 316 4.29 5.06 -13.60
C VAL A 316 4.06 4.56 -15.03
N GLY A 317 5.04 4.64 -15.89
CA GLY A 317 4.94 4.13 -17.27
C GLY A 317 4.63 2.63 -17.31
N LYS A 318 5.36 1.83 -16.53
CA LYS A 318 5.11 0.39 -16.40
C LYS A 318 3.75 0.09 -15.77
N GLY A 319 3.37 0.84 -14.73
CA GLY A 319 2.07 0.71 -14.09
C GLY A 319 0.93 0.88 -15.06
N MET A 320 0.97 1.91 -15.91
CA MET A 320 -0.05 2.13 -16.94
C MET A 320 -0.04 1.07 -18.04
N GLN A 321 1.11 0.52 -18.40
CA GLN A 321 1.19 -0.63 -19.31
C GLN A 321 0.48 -1.84 -18.69
N THR A 322 0.75 -2.14 -17.41
CA THR A 322 0.07 -3.22 -16.69
C THR A 322 -1.45 -2.99 -16.63
N VAL A 323 -1.91 -1.75 -16.40
CA VAL A 323 -3.34 -1.41 -16.44
C VAL A 323 -3.94 -1.78 -17.79
N ASP A 324 -3.28 -1.41 -18.90
CA ASP A 324 -3.75 -1.71 -20.24
C ASP A 324 -3.74 -3.22 -20.55
N ASP A 325 -2.79 -3.96 -20.02
CA ASP A 325 -2.70 -5.41 -20.16
C ASP A 325 -3.85 -6.11 -19.41
N LEU A 326 -4.10 -5.72 -18.16
CA LEU A 326 -5.19 -6.26 -17.34
C LEU A 326 -6.57 -5.93 -17.96
N VAL A 327 -6.77 -4.71 -18.46
CA VAL A 327 -8.01 -4.37 -19.18
C VAL A 327 -8.22 -5.25 -20.42
N ARG A 328 -7.14 -5.56 -21.17
CA ARG A 328 -7.23 -6.48 -22.32
C ARG A 328 -7.54 -7.92 -21.92
N GLN A 329 -7.15 -8.34 -20.72
CA GLN A 329 -7.45 -9.66 -20.15
C GLN A 329 -8.83 -9.71 -19.48
N GLU A 330 -9.59 -8.62 -19.50
CA GLU A 330 -10.88 -8.47 -18.83
C GLU A 330 -10.77 -8.56 -17.27
N GLU A 331 -9.56 -8.36 -16.73
CA GLU A 331 -9.29 -8.28 -15.29
C GLU A 331 -9.44 -6.83 -14.81
N LEU A 332 -10.70 -6.39 -14.74
CA LEU A 332 -11.02 -4.98 -14.50
C LEU A 332 -10.75 -4.54 -13.07
N TYR A 333 -10.89 -5.44 -12.09
CA TYR A 333 -10.61 -5.14 -10.69
C TYR A 333 -9.11 -4.94 -10.45
N GLY A 334 -8.27 -5.85 -10.91
CA GLY A 334 -6.81 -5.70 -10.84
C GLY A 334 -6.31 -4.49 -11.63
N ALA A 335 -6.92 -4.21 -12.79
CA ALA A 335 -6.64 -3.00 -13.56
C ALA A 335 -7.00 -1.73 -12.78
N PHE A 336 -8.11 -1.73 -12.05
CA PHE A 336 -8.53 -0.63 -11.20
C PHE A 336 -7.57 -0.40 -10.03
N GLU A 337 -7.18 -1.45 -9.31
CA GLU A 337 -6.20 -1.35 -8.22
C GLU A 337 -4.85 -0.82 -8.72
N ARG A 338 -4.37 -1.34 -9.84
CA ARG A 338 -3.13 -0.89 -10.46
C ARG A 338 -3.21 0.54 -10.96
N LEU A 339 -4.35 0.97 -11.51
CA LEU A 339 -4.58 2.37 -11.90
C LEU A 339 -4.56 3.29 -10.68
N GLN A 340 -5.18 2.87 -9.57
CA GLN A 340 -5.18 3.63 -8.31
C GLN A 340 -3.75 3.84 -7.80
N GLU A 341 -2.95 2.79 -7.74
CA GLU A 341 -1.54 2.86 -7.36
C GLU A 341 -0.74 3.77 -8.27
N THR A 342 -0.89 3.60 -9.58
CA THR A 342 -0.15 4.36 -10.59
C THR A 342 -0.54 5.83 -10.58
N PHE A 343 -1.82 6.14 -10.38
CA PHE A 343 -2.31 7.51 -10.24
C PHE A 343 -1.70 8.19 -9.01
N PHE A 344 -1.73 7.56 -7.86
CA PHE A 344 -1.17 8.17 -6.65
C PHE A 344 0.36 8.23 -6.66
N LEU A 345 1.02 7.38 -7.42
CA LEU A 345 2.46 7.51 -7.64
C LEU A 345 2.78 8.70 -8.54
N GLY A 346 2.04 8.93 -9.63
CA GLY A 346 2.39 9.94 -10.62
C GLY A 346 1.22 10.54 -11.38
N GLU A 347 0.30 11.20 -10.67
CA GLU A 347 -0.91 11.83 -11.25
C GLU A 347 -0.62 12.89 -12.33
N PHE A 348 0.59 13.46 -12.34
CA PHE A 348 1.02 14.48 -13.30
C PHE A 348 1.83 13.90 -14.47
N GLU A 349 2.01 12.59 -14.52
CA GLU A 349 2.77 11.97 -15.60
C GLU A 349 1.88 11.69 -16.83
N PRO A 350 2.42 11.86 -18.04
CA PRO A 350 1.66 11.74 -19.28
C PRO A 350 0.87 10.44 -19.43
N PRO A 351 1.42 9.25 -19.10
CA PRO A 351 0.67 8.00 -19.25
C PRO A 351 -0.62 7.98 -18.42
N VAL A 352 -0.63 8.63 -17.25
CA VAL A 352 -1.81 8.75 -16.39
C VAL A 352 -2.75 9.82 -16.94
N MET A 353 -2.24 10.99 -17.27
CA MET A 353 -3.08 12.12 -17.71
C MET A 353 -3.71 11.87 -19.09
N LEU A 354 -3.01 11.19 -19.99
CA LEU A 354 -3.49 10.84 -21.33
C LEU A 354 -4.30 9.55 -21.38
N TYR A 355 -4.61 8.95 -20.23
CA TYR A 355 -5.38 7.71 -20.19
C TYR A 355 -6.77 7.90 -20.83
N PRO A 356 -7.21 7.00 -21.73
CA PRO A 356 -8.42 7.21 -22.52
C PRO A 356 -9.68 7.41 -21.68
N GLN A 357 -10.49 8.39 -22.04
CA GLN A 357 -11.70 8.77 -21.29
C GLN A 357 -12.69 7.61 -21.15
N GLU A 358 -12.85 6.80 -22.18
CA GLU A 358 -13.75 5.65 -22.15
C GLU A 358 -13.33 4.63 -21.09
N LYS A 359 -12.03 4.31 -21.03
CA LYS A 359 -11.47 3.44 -19.97
C LYS A 359 -11.63 4.06 -18.58
N LYS A 360 -11.40 5.37 -18.44
CA LYS A 360 -11.68 6.10 -17.18
C LYS A 360 -13.14 5.97 -16.75
N ARG A 361 -14.10 6.04 -17.68
CA ARG A 361 -15.53 5.88 -17.38
C ARG A 361 -15.86 4.49 -16.87
N GLN A 362 -15.27 3.45 -17.46
CA GLN A 362 -15.42 2.07 -16.96
C GLN A 362 -14.90 1.96 -15.53
N MET A 363 -13.70 2.48 -15.26
CA MET A 363 -13.11 2.51 -13.91
C MET A 363 -13.93 3.35 -12.93
N LEU A 364 -14.52 4.47 -13.37
CA LEU A 364 -15.40 5.29 -12.55
C LEU A 364 -16.68 4.55 -12.16
N THR A 365 -17.24 3.77 -13.06
CA THR A 365 -18.42 2.95 -12.79
C THR A 365 -18.08 1.89 -11.72
N LEU A 366 -16.99 1.16 -11.93
CA LEU A 366 -16.51 0.18 -10.95
C LEU A 366 -16.20 0.85 -9.59
N TRP A 367 -15.52 2.00 -9.60
CA TRP A 367 -15.24 2.78 -8.38
C TRP A 367 -16.50 3.11 -7.58
N LYS A 368 -17.55 3.59 -8.26
CA LYS A 368 -18.83 3.90 -7.61
C LYS A 368 -19.48 2.66 -7.02
N ASP A 369 -19.44 1.55 -7.74
CA ASP A 369 -19.99 0.29 -7.27
C ASP A 369 -19.18 -0.29 -6.10
N LEU A 370 -17.85 -0.23 -6.13
CA LEU A 370 -17.01 -0.64 -5.01
C LEU A 370 -17.27 0.22 -3.76
N ARG A 371 -17.45 1.53 -3.93
CA ARG A 371 -17.79 2.42 -2.82
C ARG A 371 -19.19 2.15 -2.25
N GLU A 372 -20.15 1.84 -3.10
CA GLU A 372 -21.47 1.45 -2.65
C GLU A 372 -21.42 0.12 -1.89
N LEU A 373 -20.64 -0.85 -2.38
CA LEU A 373 -20.40 -2.09 -1.66
C LEU A 373 -19.77 -1.85 -0.27
N GLN A 374 -18.79 -0.95 -0.19
CA GLN A 374 -18.19 -0.56 1.09
C GLN A 374 -19.23 0.09 2.01
N ARG A 375 -20.07 1.02 1.51
CA ARG A 375 -21.12 1.67 2.27
C ARG A 375 -22.12 0.66 2.84
N LEU A 376 -22.60 -0.26 2.01
CA LEU A 376 -23.52 -1.33 2.43
C LEU A 376 -22.88 -2.22 3.51
N GLY A 377 -21.57 -2.51 3.36
CA GLY A 377 -20.81 -3.25 4.36
C GLY A 377 -20.67 -2.50 5.69
N ASP A 378 -20.39 -1.21 5.65
CA ASP A 378 -20.27 -0.35 6.84
C ASP A 378 -21.64 -0.19 7.54
N GLU A 379 -22.75 -0.11 6.79
CA GLU A 379 -24.12 -0.09 7.28
C GLU A 379 -24.63 -1.45 7.76
N ARG A 380 -23.86 -2.51 7.47
CA ARG A 380 -24.21 -3.91 7.79
C ARG A 380 -25.54 -4.36 7.18
N ASP A 381 -25.84 -3.84 5.99
CA ASP A 381 -26.94 -4.37 5.16
C ASP A 381 -26.48 -5.62 4.42
N LEU A 382 -26.35 -6.71 5.15
CA LEU A 382 -25.71 -7.94 4.68
C LEU A 382 -26.45 -8.55 3.47
N ALA A 383 -27.77 -8.43 3.41
CA ALA A 383 -28.56 -8.94 2.29
C ALA A 383 -28.27 -8.15 0.98
N SER A 384 -28.19 -6.83 1.08
CA SER A 384 -27.85 -5.97 -0.06
C SER A 384 -26.39 -6.15 -0.47
N VAL A 385 -25.47 -6.38 0.47
CA VAL A 385 -24.06 -6.68 0.16
C VAL A 385 -23.96 -7.94 -0.69
N GLU A 386 -24.64 -9.03 -0.34
CA GLU A 386 -24.62 -10.28 -1.10
C GLU A 386 -25.09 -10.06 -2.55
N ALA A 387 -26.23 -9.37 -2.72
CA ALA A 387 -26.78 -9.07 -4.04
C ALA A 387 -25.83 -8.16 -4.86
N PHE A 388 -25.20 -7.18 -4.19
CA PHE A 388 -24.34 -6.21 -4.84
C PHE A 388 -22.97 -6.79 -5.24
N VAL A 389 -22.43 -7.73 -4.48
CA VAL A 389 -21.21 -8.49 -4.82
C VAL A 389 -21.39 -9.18 -6.18
N ASN A 390 -22.56 -9.78 -6.44
CA ASN A 390 -22.84 -10.41 -7.72
C ASN A 390 -22.88 -9.39 -8.88
N LYS A 391 -23.37 -8.17 -8.63
CA LYS A 391 -23.32 -7.07 -9.60
C LYS A 391 -21.89 -6.69 -9.95
N VAL A 392 -21.04 -6.48 -8.93
CA VAL A 392 -19.61 -6.12 -9.13
C VAL A 392 -18.87 -7.23 -9.86
N ARG A 393 -19.11 -8.50 -9.50
CA ARG A 393 -18.53 -9.66 -10.19
C ARG A 393 -18.95 -9.75 -11.67
N GLY A 394 -20.16 -9.30 -12.00
CA GLY A 394 -20.62 -9.22 -13.39
C GLY A 394 -19.87 -8.19 -14.24
N GLN A 395 -19.29 -7.16 -13.60
CA GLN A 395 -18.48 -6.13 -14.27
C GLN A 395 -16.99 -6.49 -14.26
N ALA A 396 -16.49 -7.04 -13.15
CA ALA A 396 -15.10 -7.39 -12.93
C ALA A 396 -15.03 -8.87 -12.51
N ARG A 397 -14.66 -9.76 -13.45
CA ARG A 397 -14.62 -11.21 -13.20
C ARG A 397 -13.57 -11.61 -12.17
N ASP A 398 -12.51 -10.84 -12.09
CA ASP A 398 -11.38 -10.97 -11.18
C ASP A 398 -11.65 -10.40 -9.77
N PHE A 399 -12.86 -9.82 -9.54
CA PHE A 399 -13.21 -9.30 -8.21
C PHE A 399 -13.22 -10.43 -7.15
N PRO A 400 -12.49 -10.27 -6.02
CA PRO A 400 -12.38 -11.30 -4.98
C PRO A 400 -13.66 -11.40 -4.14
N SER A 401 -14.73 -11.92 -4.75
CA SER A 401 -16.06 -12.03 -4.13
C SER A 401 -16.11 -13.02 -2.95
N ALA A 402 -15.32 -14.09 -3.00
CA ALA A 402 -15.37 -15.16 -2.01
C ALA A 402 -15.04 -14.73 -0.58
N PRO A 403 -13.98 -13.95 -0.30
CA PRO A 403 -13.70 -13.43 1.04
C PRO A 403 -14.83 -12.55 1.58
N VAL A 404 -15.42 -11.71 0.72
CA VAL A 404 -16.52 -10.81 1.11
C VAL A 404 -17.76 -11.62 1.47
N LEU A 405 -18.18 -12.55 0.61
CA LEU A 405 -19.35 -13.42 0.83
C LEU A 405 -19.14 -14.31 2.07
N SER A 406 -17.93 -14.80 2.30
CA SER A 406 -17.62 -15.57 3.52
C SER A 406 -17.85 -14.75 4.78
N LYS A 407 -17.36 -13.51 4.83
CA LYS A 407 -17.57 -12.59 5.95
C LYS A 407 -19.07 -12.28 6.15
N VAL A 408 -19.80 -12.02 5.05
CA VAL A 408 -21.25 -11.77 5.09
C VAL A 408 -21.99 -12.97 5.69
N ASN A 409 -21.72 -14.17 5.17
CA ASN A 409 -22.37 -15.38 5.64
C ASN A 409 -22.05 -15.68 7.11
N ASN A 410 -20.81 -15.49 7.53
CA ASN A 410 -20.42 -15.63 8.92
C ASN A 410 -21.15 -14.63 9.82
N ALA A 411 -21.27 -13.37 9.39
CA ALA A 411 -21.99 -12.34 10.12
C ALA A 411 -23.50 -12.66 10.21
N MET A 412 -24.13 -13.09 9.11
CA MET A 412 -25.54 -13.52 9.11
C MET A 412 -25.79 -14.68 10.06
N ASN A 413 -24.92 -15.70 9.99
CA ASN A 413 -25.02 -16.86 10.89
C ASN A 413 -24.82 -16.46 12.35
N ALA A 414 -23.84 -15.62 12.67
CA ALA A 414 -23.61 -15.12 14.02
C ALA A 414 -24.79 -14.30 14.55
N SER A 415 -25.40 -13.45 13.72
CA SER A 415 -26.61 -12.72 14.09
C SER A 415 -27.78 -13.65 14.34
N ASN A 416 -28.00 -14.64 13.47
CA ASN A 416 -29.06 -15.62 13.62
C ASN A 416 -28.88 -16.48 14.88
N MET A 417 -27.66 -16.91 15.19
CA MET A 417 -27.35 -17.63 16.43
C MET A 417 -27.62 -16.77 17.69
N SER A 418 -27.22 -15.50 17.63
CA SER A 418 -27.51 -14.55 18.72
C SER A 418 -29.00 -14.33 18.90
N LEU A 419 -29.77 -14.24 17.82
CA LEU A 419 -31.22 -14.12 17.84
C LEU A 419 -31.88 -15.38 18.43
N LEU A 420 -31.39 -16.57 18.09
CA LEU A 420 -31.88 -17.82 18.69
C LEU A 420 -31.61 -17.87 20.20
N SER A 421 -30.41 -17.40 20.61
CA SER A 421 -30.08 -17.27 22.03
C SER A 421 -30.99 -16.27 22.74
N ALA A 422 -31.32 -15.14 22.11
CA ALA A 422 -32.24 -14.15 22.62
C ALA A 422 -33.66 -14.75 22.82
N LYS A 423 -34.13 -15.52 21.83
CA LYS A 423 -35.42 -16.22 21.89
C LYS A 423 -35.45 -17.25 23.01
N ALA A 424 -34.41 -18.07 23.12
CA ALA A 424 -34.32 -19.08 24.20
C ALA A 424 -34.30 -18.43 25.60
N ALA A 425 -33.55 -17.34 25.78
CA ALA A 425 -33.47 -16.60 27.03
C ALA A 425 -34.80 -15.93 27.40
N ALA A 426 -35.48 -15.31 26.43
CA ALA A 426 -36.80 -14.69 26.63
C ALA A 426 -37.85 -15.72 27.05
N LEU A 427 -37.73 -16.95 26.59
CA LEU A 427 -38.60 -18.04 26.91
C LEU A 427 -38.33 -18.64 28.31
N ALA A 428 -37.05 -18.63 28.71
CA ALA A 428 -36.66 -18.99 30.08
C ALA A 428 -36.98 -17.90 31.11
N GLY A 429 -37.54 -16.76 30.71
CA GLY A 429 -37.83 -15.62 31.58
C GLY A 429 -36.61 -14.77 31.94
N ASP A 430 -35.44 -15.04 31.35
CA ASP A 430 -34.22 -14.29 31.61
C ASP A 430 -34.12 -13.08 30.63
N THR A 431 -34.81 -12.00 31.02
CA THR A 431 -34.93 -10.79 30.21
C THR A 431 -33.58 -10.13 29.94
N ALA A 432 -32.66 -10.13 30.92
CA ALA A 432 -31.35 -9.51 30.77
C ALA A 432 -30.48 -10.22 29.72
N LYS A 433 -30.46 -11.56 29.72
CA LYS A 433 -29.76 -12.33 28.69
C LYS A 433 -30.45 -12.22 27.33
N ALA A 434 -31.75 -12.13 27.28
CA ALA A 434 -32.50 -11.95 26.05
C ALA A 434 -32.19 -10.61 25.40
N GLU A 435 -32.17 -9.51 26.15
CA GLU A 435 -31.79 -8.18 25.69
C GLU A 435 -30.32 -8.14 25.18
N ALA A 436 -29.37 -8.66 25.95
CA ALA A 436 -27.99 -8.71 25.58
C ALA A 436 -27.73 -9.56 24.31
N ALA A 437 -28.47 -10.64 24.12
CA ALA A 437 -28.36 -11.47 22.93
C ALA A 437 -29.04 -10.81 21.71
N LEU A 438 -30.14 -10.12 21.90
CA LEU A 438 -30.83 -9.36 20.86
C LEU A 438 -29.99 -8.16 20.42
N GLU A 439 -29.38 -7.45 21.35
CA GLU A 439 -28.46 -6.35 21.05
C GLU A 439 -27.26 -6.85 20.21
N ARG A 440 -26.68 -7.98 20.55
CA ARG A 440 -25.63 -8.61 19.75
C ARG A 440 -26.10 -8.95 18.34
N ALA A 441 -27.28 -9.55 18.20
CA ALA A 441 -27.86 -9.89 16.91
C ALA A 441 -28.06 -8.64 16.03
N THR A 442 -28.65 -7.59 16.60
CA THR A 442 -28.91 -6.32 15.90
C THR A 442 -27.63 -5.52 15.63
N LYS A 443 -26.63 -5.60 16.52
CA LYS A 443 -25.32 -4.98 16.29
C LYS A 443 -24.56 -5.62 15.12
N ILE A 444 -24.70 -6.94 14.94
CA ILE A 444 -24.07 -7.66 13.83
C ILE A 444 -24.85 -7.42 12.52
N TRP A 445 -26.17 -7.54 12.56
CA TRP A 445 -27.05 -7.37 11.41
C TRP A 445 -28.32 -6.60 11.79
N PRO A 446 -28.30 -5.25 11.67
CA PRO A 446 -29.42 -4.40 12.08
C PRO A 446 -30.74 -4.71 11.37
N GLN A 447 -30.66 -5.13 10.11
CA GLN A 447 -31.84 -5.42 9.28
C GLN A 447 -32.22 -6.91 9.27
N ASN A 448 -31.74 -7.71 10.22
CA ASN A 448 -32.06 -9.13 10.28
C ASN A 448 -33.60 -9.35 10.32
N PRO A 449 -34.18 -10.01 9.28
CA PRO A 449 -35.62 -10.19 9.21
C PRO A 449 -36.19 -10.99 10.38
N GLY A 450 -35.39 -11.90 10.94
CA GLY A 450 -35.81 -12.70 12.11
C GLY A 450 -36.05 -11.88 13.39
N VAL A 451 -35.45 -10.66 13.49
CA VAL A 451 -35.72 -9.74 14.60
C VAL A 451 -37.16 -9.22 14.53
N LYS A 452 -37.65 -8.86 13.33
CA LYS A 452 -39.04 -8.43 13.12
C LYS A 452 -40.05 -9.58 13.41
N GLU A 453 -39.73 -10.78 12.95
CA GLU A 453 -40.53 -11.97 13.23
C GLU A 453 -40.61 -12.27 14.74
N PHE A 454 -39.50 -12.12 15.45
CA PHE A 454 -39.47 -12.29 16.90
C PHE A 454 -40.37 -11.28 17.63
N ALA A 455 -40.32 -10.02 17.24
CA ALA A 455 -41.22 -9.00 17.81
C ALA A 455 -42.68 -9.34 17.59
N ASN A 456 -43.05 -9.83 16.41
CA ASN A 456 -44.40 -10.24 16.08
C ASN A 456 -44.84 -11.50 16.86
N GLN A 457 -43.93 -12.46 17.08
CA GLN A 457 -44.22 -13.71 17.79
C GLN A 457 -44.38 -13.53 19.31
N VAL A 458 -43.70 -12.55 19.90
CA VAL A 458 -43.87 -12.21 21.33
C VAL A 458 -45.26 -11.68 21.60
N VAL A 459 -45.92 -11.07 20.62
CA VAL A 459 -47.27 -10.50 20.74
C VAL A 459 -48.38 -11.55 20.57
N SER A 460 -48.19 -12.68 19.85
CA SER A 460 -49.23 -13.66 19.52
C SER A 460 -49.22 -14.95 20.38
N ARG A 461 -48.78 -14.90 21.61
CA ARG A 461 -48.16 -15.95 22.41
C ARG A 461 -49.07 -16.97 23.13
N GLN A 462 -50.37 -16.98 23.04
CA GLN A 462 -51.16 -17.81 23.98
C GLN A 462 -51.73 -19.15 23.48
N ASP A 463 -51.90 -19.38 22.18
CA ASP A 463 -52.64 -20.57 21.71
C ASP A 463 -51.85 -21.69 21.00
N THR A 464 -50.58 -21.46 20.67
CA THR A 464 -49.88 -22.41 19.80
C THR A 464 -48.94 -23.38 20.54
N LEU A 465 -48.69 -23.19 21.83
CA LEU A 465 -47.63 -23.89 22.58
C LEU A 465 -47.93 -25.38 22.86
N ALA A 466 -49.21 -25.73 23.06
CA ALA A 466 -49.60 -27.09 23.42
C ALA A 466 -49.45 -28.15 22.31
N GLN A 467 -49.43 -27.70 21.05
CA GLN A 467 -49.33 -28.61 19.88
C GLN A 467 -47.88 -28.79 19.37
N LYS A 468 -46.97 -27.88 19.69
CA LYS A 468 -45.60 -27.88 19.14
C LYS A 468 -44.64 -28.83 19.88
N VAL A 469 -44.88 -29.10 21.17
CA VAL A 469 -43.98 -30.00 21.93
C VAL A 469 -44.04 -31.45 21.40
N PRO A 470 -45.22 -32.07 21.17
CA PRO A 470 -45.29 -33.41 20.62
C PRO A 470 -44.80 -33.48 19.15
N GLU A 471 -44.98 -32.40 18.37
CA GLU A 471 -44.42 -32.30 17.01
C GLU A 471 -42.88 -32.35 17.03
N PHE A 472 -42.23 -31.59 17.92
CA PHE A 472 -40.79 -31.61 18.14
C PHE A 472 -40.26 -32.98 18.52
N ASP A 473 -40.88 -33.64 19.52
CA ASP A 473 -40.47 -34.95 19.98
C ASP A 473 -40.58 -36.01 18.86
N ARG A 474 -41.60 -35.92 18.02
CA ARG A 474 -41.75 -36.78 16.84
C ARG A 474 -40.64 -36.57 15.83
N LEU A 475 -40.35 -35.31 15.46
CA LEU A 475 -39.31 -34.98 14.49
C LEU A 475 -37.92 -35.35 15.01
N MET A 476 -37.68 -35.23 16.31
CA MET A 476 -36.46 -35.70 16.97
C MET A 476 -36.29 -37.22 16.86
N ALA A 477 -37.37 -37.98 17.08
CA ALA A 477 -37.37 -39.44 16.95
C ALA A 477 -37.17 -39.89 15.48
N GLU A 478 -37.73 -39.12 14.53
CA GLU A 478 -37.55 -39.36 13.10
C GLU A 478 -36.23 -38.84 12.52
N ALA A 479 -35.35 -38.26 13.35
CA ALA A 479 -34.08 -37.64 12.95
C ALA A 479 -34.20 -36.57 11.85
N LYS A 480 -35.35 -35.90 11.75
CA LYS A 480 -35.62 -34.87 10.75
C LYS A 480 -35.05 -33.51 11.16
N TRP A 481 -33.71 -33.44 11.27
CA TRP A 481 -33.00 -32.27 11.81
C TRP A 481 -33.29 -30.99 11.04
N ARG A 482 -33.38 -31.06 9.69
CA ARG A 482 -33.66 -29.91 8.85
C ARG A 482 -35.06 -29.35 9.01
N GLU A 483 -36.08 -30.19 9.23
CA GLU A 483 -37.42 -29.72 9.50
C GLU A 483 -37.50 -29.01 10.87
N ILE A 484 -36.81 -29.54 11.88
CA ILE A 484 -36.67 -28.88 13.18
C ILE A 484 -35.97 -27.56 13.04
N PHE A 485 -34.86 -27.53 12.27
CA PHE A 485 -34.11 -26.31 12.04
C PHE A 485 -34.95 -25.24 11.31
N ASN A 486 -35.73 -25.60 10.31
CA ASN A 486 -36.61 -24.67 9.60
C ASN A 486 -37.66 -24.05 10.50
N LYS A 487 -38.16 -24.81 11.51
CA LYS A 487 -39.16 -24.37 12.50
C LYS A 487 -38.54 -24.04 13.87
N LYS A 488 -37.20 -23.85 13.90
CA LYS A 488 -36.43 -23.65 15.15
C LYS A 488 -36.99 -22.56 16.07
N LEU A 489 -37.60 -21.52 15.49
CA LEU A 489 -38.17 -20.41 16.24
C LEU A 489 -39.47 -20.81 16.96
N GLU A 490 -40.31 -21.58 16.28
CA GLU A 490 -41.56 -22.08 16.87
C GLU A 490 -41.25 -23.03 18.01
N TYR A 491 -40.28 -23.94 17.82
CA TYR A 491 -39.85 -24.86 18.86
C TYR A 491 -39.12 -24.18 20.01
N ALA A 492 -38.23 -23.21 19.72
CA ALA A 492 -37.59 -22.45 20.78
C ALA A 492 -38.60 -21.75 21.68
N LEU A 493 -39.71 -21.25 21.11
CA LEU A 493 -40.82 -20.65 21.84
C LEU A 493 -41.60 -21.69 22.66
N ALA A 494 -41.85 -22.86 22.10
CA ALA A 494 -42.63 -23.91 22.76
C ALA A 494 -41.86 -24.64 23.86
N LEU A 495 -40.55 -24.76 23.76
CA LEU A 495 -39.69 -25.56 24.63
C LEU A 495 -38.96 -24.76 25.71
N ALA A 496 -39.27 -23.49 25.88
CA ALA A 496 -38.50 -22.56 26.70
C ALA A 496 -38.46 -22.89 28.19
N GLN A 497 -39.51 -23.46 28.69
CA GLN A 497 -39.56 -23.88 30.09
C GLN A 497 -38.98 -25.28 30.32
N ASP A 498 -38.70 -26.02 29.25
CA ASP A 498 -38.12 -27.36 29.27
C ASP A 498 -36.65 -27.32 28.88
N LYS A 499 -35.77 -27.31 29.88
CA LYS A 499 -34.32 -27.23 29.70
C LYS A 499 -33.75 -28.40 28.87
N GLU A 500 -34.29 -29.60 29.03
CA GLU A 500 -33.79 -30.77 28.32
C GLU A 500 -34.09 -30.67 26.82
N ARG A 501 -35.32 -30.31 26.47
CA ARG A 501 -35.74 -30.14 25.08
C ARG A 501 -35.09 -28.92 24.42
N SER A 502 -34.91 -27.83 25.16
CA SER A 502 -34.17 -26.65 24.68
C SER A 502 -32.72 -26.96 24.35
N GLU A 503 -32.04 -27.79 25.17
CA GLU A 503 -30.68 -28.25 24.87
C GLU A 503 -30.63 -29.15 23.63
N LYS A 504 -31.64 -30.02 23.46
CA LYS A 504 -31.74 -30.84 22.24
C LYS A 504 -31.95 -29.96 21.00
N LEU A 505 -32.83 -28.96 21.09
CA LEU A 505 -33.02 -28.00 20.00
C LEU A 505 -31.74 -27.22 19.67
N ARG A 506 -31.00 -26.76 20.67
CA ARG A 506 -29.72 -26.06 20.48
C ARG A 506 -28.72 -26.93 19.72
N LYS A 507 -28.61 -28.21 20.09
CA LYS A 507 -27.74 -29.17 19.41
C LYS A 507 -28.15 -29.36 17.95
N VAL A 508 -29.45 -29.46 17.67
CA VAL A 508 -29.94 -29.57 16.28
C VAL A 508 -29.63 -28.31 15.48
N VAL A 509 -29.86 -27.12 16.07
CA VAL A 509 -29.59 -25.84 15.40
C VAL A 509 -28.08 -25.68 15.11
N GLN A 510 -27.22 -26.04 16.04
CA GLN A 510 -25.80 -26.04 15.85
C GLN A 510 -25.39 -27.02 14.75
N ARG A 511 -25.86 -28.27 14.82
CA ARG A 511 -25.55 -29.34 13.83
C ARG A 511 -25.94 -28.93 12.41
N VAL A 512 -27.18 -28.45 12.21
CA VAL A 512 -27.64 -28.02 10.87
C VAL A 512 -26.97 -26.72 10.44
N GLY A 513 -26.65 -25.82 11.37
CA GLY A 513 -25.89 -24.61 11.07
C GLY A 513 -24.46 -24.91 10.58
N GLU A 514 -23.76 -25.84 11.23
CA GLU A 514 -22.46 -26.33 10.79
C GLU A 514 -22.55 -27.04 9.43
N LEU A 515 -23.62 -27.82 9.22
CA LEU A 515 -23.89 -28.48 7.94
C LEU A 515 -24.10 -27.45 6.82
N ASP A 516 -24.92 -26.46 7.03
CA ASP A 516 -25.20 -25.38 6.05
C ASP A 516 -23.94 -24.56 5.74
N ALA A 517 -23.13 -24.24 6.74
CA ALA A 517 -21.85 -23.56 6.54
C ALA A 517 -20.90 -24.37 5.65
N ASN A 518 -20.85 -25.67 5.86
CA ASN A 518 -20.01 -26.56 5.05
C ASN A 518 -20.57 -26.77 3.64
N ILE A 519 -21.88 -26.86 3.47
CA ILE A 519 -22.53 -26.90 2.15
C ILE A 519 -22.23 -25.60 1.36
N GLN A 520 -22.33 -24.45 2.02
CA GLN A 520 -21.99 -23.17 1.40
C GLN A 520 -20.50 -23.11 1.03
N LYS A 521 -19.61 -23.54 1.92
CA LYS A 521 -18.18 -23.63 1.64
C LYS A 521 -17.90 -24.47 0.40
N ALA A 522 -18.53 -25.65 0.29
CA ALA A 522 -18.39 -26.52 -0.86
C ALA A 522 -18.93 -25.86 -2.15
N SER A 523 -20.10 -25.22 -2.07
CA SER A 523 -20.69 -24.51 -3.21
C SER A 523 -19.81 -23.35 -3.68
N MET A 524 -19.22 -22.59 -2.75
CA MET A 524 -18.26 -21.51 -3.04
C MET A 524 -16.98 -22.04 -3.69
N LEU A 525 -16.43 -23.13 -3.20
CA LEU A 525 -15.25 -23.76 -3.78
C LEU A 525 -15.52 -24.24 -5.21
N ALA A 526 -16.69 -24.83 -5.46
CA ALA A 526 -17.09 -25.23 -6.80
C ALA A 526 -17.25 -24.01 -7.75
N ALA A 527 -17.85 -22.93 -7.28
CA ALA A 527 -17.99 -21.68 -8.03
C ALA A 527 -16.64 -20.98 -8.31
N GLN A 528 -15.63 -21.20 -7.47
CA GLN A 528 -14.26 -20.70 -7.65
C GLN A 528 -13.39 -21.59 -8.54
N ASN A 529 -14.01 -22.48 -9.32
CA ASN A 529 -13.33 -23.43 -10.19
C ASN A 529 -12.43 -24.43 -9.42
N ASN A 530 -12.81 -24.74 -8.17
CA ASN A 530 -12.12 -25.67 -7.28
C ASN A 530 -13.03 -26.84 -6.86
N PRO A 531 -13.62 -27.59 -7.83
CA PRO A 531 -14.65 -28.59 -7.55
C PRO A 531 -14.12 -29.79 -6.77
N TYR A 532 -12.83 -30.11 -6.86
CA TYR A 532 -12.22 -31.23 -6.14
C TYR A 532 -12.18 -31.00 -4.64
N LEU A 533 -11.79 -29.81 -4.18
CA LEU A 533 -11.86 -29.44 -2.76
C LEU A 533 -13.31 -29.34 -2.27
N ALA A 534 -14.22 -28.86 -3.11
CA ALA A 534 -15.65 -28.86 -2.80
C ALA A 534 -16.14 -30.29 -2.56
N TRP A 535 -15.74 -31.24 -3.39
CA TRP A 535 -16.08 -32.65 -3.27
C TRP A 535 -15.57 -33.26 -1.96
N ASP A 536 -14.32 -33.00 -1.59
CA ASP A 536 -13.74 -33.47 -0.33
C ASP A 536 -14.56 -33.03 0.88
N VAL A 537 -14.98 -31.74 0.90
CA VAL A 537 -15.83 -31.20 1.97
C VAL A 537 -17.18 -31.93 2.00
N ILE A 538 -17.82 -32.10 0.84
CA ILE A 538 -19.14 -32.74 0.75
C ILE A 538 -19.09 -34.21 1.14
N VAL A 539 -18.09 -34.97 0.68
CA VAL A 539 -17.97 -36.41 0.98
C VAL A 539 -17.73 -36.64 2.47
N GLU A 540 -16.94 -35.79 3.11
CA GLU A 540 -16.68 -35.92 4.56
C GLU A 540 -17.96 -35.73 5.37
N ILE A 541 -18.76 -34.74 5.02
CA ILE A 541 -20.03 -34.48 5.72
C ILE A 541 -21.07 -35.54 5.40
N TYR A 542 -21.10 -36.04 4.16
CA TYR A 542 -22.06 -37.06 3.72
C TYR A 542 -21.90 -38.38 4.47
N LYS A 543 -20.74 -38.66 5.09
CA LYS A 543 -20.53 -39.83 5.95
C LYS A 543 -21.39 -39.81 7.21
N THR A 544 -21.71 -38.62 7.71
CA THR A 544 -22.47 -38.42 8.95
C THR A 544 -23.90 -37.92 8.73
N GLU A 545 -24.17 -37.26 7.61
CA GLU A 545 -25.43 -36.56 7.34
C GLU A 545 -26.02 -36.98 5.97
N SER A 546 -26.02 -38.28 5.67
CA SER A 546 -26.46 -38.82 4.38
C SER A 546 -27.91 -38.50 4.00
N ASP A 547 -28.76 -38.28 5.01
CA ASP A 547 -30.21 -38.10 4.84
C ASP A 547 -30.64 -36.64 4.58
N ASP A 548 -29.68 -35.70 4.60
CA ASP A 548 -29.99 -34.30 4.35
C ASP A 548 -30.18 -34.04 2.84
N LEU A 549 -31.38 -33.57 2.47
CA LEU A 549 -31.76 -33.34 1.06
C LEU A 549 -30.93 -32.22 0.40
N VAL A 550 -30.53 -31.18 1.15
CA VAL A 550 -29.75 -30.07 0.61
C VAL A 550 -28.31 -30.54 0.34
N LEU A 551 -27.75 -31.32 1.26
CA LEU A 551 -26.44 -31.94 1.07
C LEU A 551 -26.43 -32.92 -0.11
N ALA A 552 -27.46 -33.77 -0.22
CA ALA A 552 -27.61 -34.71 -1.33
C ALA A 552 -27.71 -33.99 -2.68
N LYS A 553 -28.49 -32.91 -2.74
CA LYS A 553 -28.59 -32.06 -3.94
C LYS A 553 -27.25 -31.44 -4.28
N THR A 554 -26.57 -30.80 -3.34
CA THR A 554 -25.25 -30.17 -3.58
C THR A 554 -24.22 -31.20 -4.05
N ARG A 555 -24.24 -32.39 -3.47
CA ARG A 555 -23.39 -33.51 -3.91
C ARG A 555 -23.69 -33.90 -5.36
N SER A 556 -24.97 -34.00 -5.73
CA SER A 556 -25.41 -34.30 -7.10
C SER A 556 -24.97 -33.24 -8.10
N ASP A 557 -25.02 -31.96 -7.70
CA ASP A 557 -24.63 -30.84 -8.55
C ASP A 557 -23.10 -30.79 -8.78
N ILE A 558 -22.30 -31.20 -7.79
CA ILE A 558 -20.83 -31.21 -7.87
C ILE A 558 -20.29 -32.49 -8.53
N ALA A 559 -20.97 -33.63 -8.37
CA ALA A 559 -20.50 -34.94 -8.85
C ALA A 559 -20.10 -34.97 -10.34
N PRO A 560 -20.84 -34.36 -11.28
CA PRO A 560 -20.44 -34.32 -12.69
C PRO A 560 -19.12 -33.60 -12.94
N LEU A 561 -18.80 -32.59 -12.11
CA LEU A 561 -17.59 -31.77 -12.26
C LEU A 561 -16.33 -32.52 -11.80
N VAL A 562 -16.50 -33.57 -11.01
CA VAL A 562 -15.40 -34.31 -10.35
C VAL A 562 -15.44 -35.81 -10.62
N ALA A 563 -16.17 -36.27 -11.63
CA ALA A 563 -16.46 -37.67 -11.87
C ALA A 563 -15.18 -38.56 -11.85
N GLY A 564 -14.11 -38.15 -12.52
CA GLY A 564 -12.82 -38.86 -12.53
C GLY A 564 -12.17 -38.92 -11.17
N TYR A 565 -12.17 -37.80 -10.44
CA TYR A 565 -11.61 -37.73 -9.08
C TYR A 565 -12.39 -38.60 -8.09
N ALA A 566 -13.72 -38.53 -8.13
CA ALA A 566 -14.61 -39.32 -7.29
C ALA A 566 -14.45 -40.82 -7.55
N GLN A 567 -14.29 -41.23 -8.83
CA GLN A 567 -14.01 -42.63 -9.19
C GLN A 567 -12.67 -43.11 -8.64
N LEU A 568 -11.62 -42.29 -8.70
CA LEU A 568 -10.32 -42.62 -8.16
C LEU A 568 -10.35 -42.82 -6.63
N ILE A 569 -11.03 -41.91 -5.91
CA ILE A 569 -11.23 -42.03 -4.47
C ILE A 569 -12.01 -43.30 -4.15
N GLY A 570 -13.16 -43.53 -4.80
CA GLY A 570 -13.97 -44.72 -4.55
C GLY A 570 -13.23 -46.03 -4.85
N ARG A 571 -12.38 -46.03 -5.91
CA ARG A 571 -11.51 -47.14 -6.23
C ARG A 571 -10.43 -47.36 -5.15
N ALA A 572 -9.83 -46.29 -4.68
CA ALA A 572 -8.81 -46.32 -3.63
C ALA A 572 -9.38 -46.86 -2.31
N GLU A 573 -10.53 -46.37 -1.87
CA GLU A 573 -11.23 -46.83 -0.66
C GLU A 573 -11.65 -48.30 -0.76
N LYS A 574 -12.08 -48.76 -1.96
CA LYS A 574 -12.42 -50.14 -2.20
C LYS A 574 -11.19 -51.03 -2.08
N LEU A 575 -10.06 -50.65 -2.72
CA LEU A 575 -8.79 -51.37 -2.67
C LEU A 575 -8.22 -51.42 -1.24
N GLU A 576 -8.41 -50.39 -0.43
CA GLU A 576 -8.05 -50.41 0.98
C GLU A 576 -8.87 -51.47 1.76
N LYS A 577 -10.18 -51.53 1.55
CA LYS A 577 -11.06 -52.52 2.18
C LYS A 577 -10.71 -53.97 1.77
N GLU A 578 -10.19 -54.14 0.55
CA GLU A 578 -9.73 -55.42 0.01
C GLU A 578 -8.31 -55.78 0.47
N GLY A 579 -7.63 -54.89 1.22
CA GLY A 579 -6.26 -55.09 1.72
C GLY A 579 -5.17 -54.91 0.66
N ALA A 580 -5.50 -54.41 -0.52
CA ALA A 580 -4.59 -54.15 -1.62
C ALA A 580 -3.87 -52.81 -1.48
N GLU A 581 -3.11 -52.62 -0.40
CA GLU A 581 -2.55 -51.32 0.03
C GLU A 581 -1.70 -50.62 -1.03
N ALA A 582 -0.85 -51.34 -1.77
CA ALA A 582 -0.02 -50.74 -2.82
C ALA A 582 -0.85 -50.24 -4.00
N ALA A 583 -1.90 -50.98 -4.39
CA ALA A 583 -2.83 -50.53 -5.43
C ALA A 583 -3.71 -49.36 -4.95
N ALA A 584 -4.11 -49.39 -3.68
CA ALA A 584 -4.83 -48.27 -3.05
C ALA A 584 -3.97 -47.02 -3.00
N LEU A 585 -2.68 -47.13 -2.63
CA LEU A 585 -1.73 -46.02 -2.64
C LEU A 585 -1.59 -45.40 -4.04
N ALA A 586 -1.46 -46.23 -5.08
CA ALA A 586 -1.39 -45.75 -6.46
C ALA A 586 -2.67 -44.98 -6.89
N ALA A 587 -3.85 -45.46 -6.50
CA ALA A 587 -5.11 -44.81 -6.77
C ALA A 587 -5.25 -43.48 -6.00
N TRP A 588 -4.80 -43.41 -4.74
CA TRP A 588 -4.77 -42.18 -3.95
C TRP A 588 -3.78 -41.15 -4.49
N LEU A 589 -2.59 -41.59 -4.98
CA LEU A 589 -1.63 -40.70 -5.64
C LEU A 589 -2.23 -40.10 -6.93
N SER A 590 -2.90 -40.94 -7.73
CA SER A 590 -3.59 -40.46 -8.94
C SER A 590 -4.72 -39.45 -8.61
N ALA A 591 -5.42 -39.64 -7.49
CA ALA A 591 -6.40 -38.68 -7.02
C ALA A 591 -5.71 -37.39 -6.51
N GLN A 592 -4.58 -37.50 -5.84
CA GLN A 592 -3.80 -36.35 -5.36
C GLN A 592 -3.21 -35.54 -6.51
N ASP A 593 -2.84 -36.13 -7.64
CA ASP A 593 -2.39 -35.41 -8.83
C ASP A 593 -3.49 -34.49 -9.40
N LEU A 594 -4.76 -34.89 -9.29
CA LEU A 594 -5.90 -34.06 -9.68
C LEU A 594 -6.22 -32.95 -8.67
N ASN A 595 -5.94 -33.21 -7.39
CA ASN A 595 -6.14 -32.26 -6.30
C ASN A 595 -5.00 -32.29 -5.29
N PRO A 596 -3.86 -31.63 -5.58
CA PRO A 596 -2.70 -31.61 -4.68
C PRO A 596 -2.97 -31.02 -3.29
N ALA A 597 -4.00 -30.17 -3.18
CA ALA A 597 -4.40 -29.53 -1.94
C ALA A 597 -5.39 -30.36 -1.09
N SER A 598 -5.78 -31.58 -1.55
CA SER A 598 -6.72 -32.43 -0.82
C SER A 598 -6.12 -32.93 0.51
N PRO A 599 -6.71 -32.55 1.66
CA PRO A 599 -6.28 -33.09 2.94
C PRO A 599 -6.57 -34.60 3.06
N THR A 600 -7.66 -35.06 2.45
CA THR A 600 -8.07 -36.46 2.44
C THR A 600 -7.07 -37.35 1.68
N CYS A 601 -6.74 -36.94 0.44
CA CYS A 601 -5.71 -37.64 -0.34
C CYS A 601 -4.34 -37.62 0.35
N GLY A 602 -3.92 -36.45 0.85
CA GLY A 602 -2.65 -36.28 1.53
C GLY A 602 -2.53 -37.13 2.80
N ALA A 603 -3.59 -37.26 3.58
CA ALA A 603 -3.63 -38.12 4.78
C ALA A 603 -3.58 -39.60 4.40
N ALA A 604 -4.38 -40.02 3.40
CA ALA A 604 -4.42 -41.41 2.92
C ALA A 604 -3.07 -41.84 2.33
N VAL A 605 -2.47 -41.01 1.46
CA VAL A 605 -1.14 -41.28 0.88
C VAL A 605 -0.07 -41.42 1.96
N LYS A 606 -0.01 -40.50 2.95
CA LYS A 606 0.95 -40.58 4.06
C LYS A 606 0.79 -41.87 4.87
N ARG A 607 -0.45 -42.27 5.17
CA ARG A 607 -0.77 -43.47 5.94
C ARG A 607 -0.37 -44.73 5.18
N LEU A 608 -0.82 -44.86 3.93
CA LEU A 608 -0.56 -46.04 3.10
C LEU A 608 0.90 -46.14 2.67
N ALA A 609 1.57 -45.02 2.36
CA ALA A 609 2.99 -45.06 2.05
C ALA A 609 3.83 -45.63 3.20
N ARG A 610 3.46 -45.32 4.47
CA ARG A 610 4.11 -45.88 5.64
C ARG A 610 3.81 -47.37 5.76
N SER A 611 2.55 -47.81 5.62
CA SER A 611 2.15 -49.21 5.71
C SER A 611 2.81 -50.06 4.61
N VAL A 612 2.81 -49.57 3.37
CA VAL A 612 3.46 -50.27 2.23
C VAL A 612 4.98 -50.36 2.43
N ALA A 613 5.63 -49.32 2.95
CA ALA A 613 7.05 -49.31 3.25
C ALA A 613 7.40 -50.33 4.36
N GLU A 614 6.62 -50.35 5.44
CA GLU A 614 6.77 -51.34 6.54
C GLU A 614 6.58 -52.76 6.03
N SER A 615 5.57 -53.02 5.19
CA SER A 615 5.31 -54.30 4.57
C SER A 615 6.43 -54.73 3.60
N ALA A 616 7.06 -53.78 2.90
CA ALA A 616 8.19 -54.06 2.02
C ALA A 616 9.46 -54.43 2.81
N VAL A 617 9.70 -53.77 3.96
CA VAL A 617 10.82 -54.10 4.85
C VAL A 617 10.67 -55.53 5.42
N ILE A 618 9.47 -55.91 5.88
CA ILE A 618 9.18 -57.25 6.40
C ILE A 618 9.41 -58.31 5.31
N ARG A 619 9.05 -58.05 4.05
CA ARG A 619 9.31 -58.99 2.92
C ARG A 619 10.77 -59.05 2.53
N SER A 620 11.55 -58.01 2.71
CA SER A 620 13.00 -58.00 2.42
C SER A 620 13.82 -58.71 3.49
N GLU A 621 13.35 -58.76 4.75
CA GLU A 621 14.00 -59.49 5.84
C GLU A 621 13.66 -60.97 5.84
N GLY A 622 12.56 -61.40 5.15
CA GLY A 622 12.15 -62.81 5.05
C GLY A 622 12.69 -63.58 3.86
N ALA A 623 13.41 -62.96 2.94
CA ALA A 623 13.98 -63.63 1.76
C ALA A 623 15.50 -63.74 1.87
N VAL A 624 15.95 -64.67 2.68
CA VAL A 624 17.30 -65.25 2.51
C VAL A 624 17.22 -66.25 1.37
N PRO A 625 17.86 -66.04 0.22
CA PRO A 625 17.93 -67.05 -0.81
C PRO A 625 18.91 -68.10 -0.38
N THR A 626 18.43 -69.35 -0.13
CA THR A 626 19.24 -70.54 -0.07
C THR A 626 19.88 -70.81 -1.45
N PRO A 627 21.19 -70.94 -1.59
CA PRO A 627 21.79 -71.27 -2.88
C PRO A 627 21.34 -72.67 -3.33
N PRO A 628 20.99 -72.84 -4.61
CA PRO A 628 20.68 -74.21 -5.12
C PRO A 628 21.91 -75.08 -5.12
N ALA A 629 21.74 -76.28 -4.58
CA ALA A 629 22.73 -77.35 -4.69
C ALA A 629 22.99 -77.67 -6.17
N ALA A 630 24.28 -77.68 -6.51
CA ALA A 630 24.74 -78.13 -7.79
C ALA A 630 24.52 -79.64 -7.83
N ASP A 631 23.59 -80.10 -8.69
CA ASP A 631 23.63 -81.43 -9.34
C ASP A 631 22.39 -81.53 -10.25
N ASP A 632 22.65 -81.77 -11.49
CA ASP A 632 21.82 -82.21 -12.62
C ASP A 632 21.76 -81.18 -13.81
N ILE A 633 22.85 -81.27 -14.57
CA ILE A 633 22.86 -80.88 -15.97
C ILE A 633 22.57 -82.12 -16.83
N PRO A 634 21.46 -82.30 -17.50
CA PRO A 634 21.32 -83.25 -18.58
C PRO A 634 21.91 -82.67 -19.87
N ALA A 635 22.74 -83.50 -20.53
CA ALA A 635 23.42 -83.21 -21.79
C ALA A 635 22.43 -82.99 -22.96
N PRO A 636 22.79 -82.14 -23.96
CA PRO A 636 21.95 -81.87 -25.09
C PRO A 636 21.93 -83.03 -26.08
N PRO A 637 20.80 -83.35 -26.77
CA PRO A 637 20.76 -84.33 -27.84
C PRO A 637 21.40 -83.74 -29.12
N ALA A 638 22.28 -84.55 -29.71
CA ALA A 638 22.83 -84.37 -31.03
C ALA A 638 21.74 -84.56 -32.11
N LYS A 639 21.50 -83.63 -32.95
CA LYS A 639 21.47 -83.52 -34.42
C LYS A 639 20.79 -82.24 -34.87
#